data_f30c73af56f9a228612273d270be00e3
#
_entry.id   f30c73af56f9a228612273d270be00e3
#
_cell.length_a   1.000
_cell.length_b   1.000
_cell.length_c   1.000
_cell.angle_alpha   90.00
_cell.angle_beta   90.00
_cell.angle_gamma   90.00
#
_symmetry.space_group_name_H-M   'P 1'
#
loop_
_entity.id
_entity.type
_entity.pdbx_description
1 polymer ?
#
loop_
_entity_poly.entity_id
_entity_poly.type
_entity_poly.pdbx_seq_one_letter_code
_entity_poly.pdbx_strand_id
1 'polypeptide(L)'
;MSQVTFASWMAATHPGIPASGMTAVLRLAEEGATVSFIARYRKEQTGALDEVAIRAVIDGKETWDSIRKRQAFIVSEIERQGKLTDELRARIEGTCDLPALEDLYLPYKQKRKTKAVIAREAGLLPLADWLWDCGHGLATPTGSESPDSRASAFIDEEKKVPDADAALAGAVEILIERLSENADLRSTTRARYLDDGFAKTAKGEKAKTPSKFENYFAYEARVRDLLRPENSHRYLAMRRGWMEEELTLHLGGPSPPEPVDTSGKPRAGGPVDPLAEELLAMFEAAACSRPDFAGAPLLRKAARFALRAHVVPAIENEVHKALREVADEAAIRVFAENVRKLLLAAPFGPKAVLGVDPGLRTGCKLAVVDDSGKYVGGTVMHVESTGGKLGAVTLLSELVKKGGIRAVAVGNGTAGREAEAFVRDALDGAGLKVPVVMVSEAGASVYSASDVAREEFPDLDVTVRGAISIARRLQDPLAELVKVDPKSIGVGQYQHDVSPTALQKSLDAVVDSCVNQVGVNLNTASYDLLAHVSGIGAGLAKAIVGFRGKNGIFRSRQALLEVPRFSAKVFEQAAGFLRIPEALHPLDNTGVHPERYAVLERLAGRLGVPVAGLLGAGVQLVKGDRELEKELGAFTFADVVKELEKP
;
A
#
# COMPACT_ATOMS: atom_id res chain seq x y z
N MET A 1 -35.69 -0.82 3.97
CA MET A 1 -34.39 -0.11 4.04
C MET A 1 -33.92 0.16 2.62
N SER A 2 -33.46 1.37 2.28
CA SER A 2 -32.92 1.65 0.95
C SER A 2 -31.64 0.82 0.74
N GLN A 3 -31.55 0.17 -0.40
CA GLN A 3 -30.38 -0.63 -0.78
C GLN A 3 -29.13 0.25 -0.79
N VAL A 4 -28.06 -0.16 -0.09
CA VAL A 4 -26.80 0.56 -0.09
C VAL A 4 -26.23 0.58 -1.51
N THR A 5 -25.94 1.76 -2.05
CA THR A 5 -25.36 1.94 -3.39
C THR A 5 -23.86 2.15 -3.31
N PHE A 6 -23.16 1.91 -4.41
CA PHE A 6 -21.71 2.22 -4.48
C PHE A 6 -21.42 3.67 -4.10
N ALA A 7 -22.22 4.61 -4.60
CA ALA A 7 -22.03 6.04 -4.31
C ALA A 7 -22.20 6.35 -2.81
N SER A 8 -23.21 5.76 -2.13
CA SER A 8 -23.41 5.97 -0.70
C SER A 8 -22.31 5.31 0.16
N TRP A 9 -21.81 4.15 -0.26
CA TRP A 9 -20.70 3.47 0.39
C TRP A 9 -19.39 4.25 0.24
N MET A 10 -19.08 4.72 -0.99
CA MET A 10 -17.91 5.57 -1.24
C MET A 10 -17.96 6.89 -0.48
N ALA A 11 -19.14 7.53 -0.39
CA ALA A 11 -19.30 8.77 0.37
C ALA A 11 -19.02 8.57 1.88
N ALA A 12 -19.29 7.38 2.42
CA ALA A 12 -18.98 7.05 3.81
C ALA A 12 -17.49 6.76 4.03
N THR A 13 -16.82 6.12 3.07
CA THR A 13 -15.40 5.73 3.17
C THR A 13 -14.44 6.81 2.67
N HIS A 14 -14.87 7.63 1.68
CA HIS A 14 -14.10 8.70 1.05
C HIS A 14 -14.94 9.98 0.91
N PRO A 15 -15.24 10.67 1.99
CA PRO A 15 -16.22 11.78 2.00
C PRO A 15 -15.81 12.99 1.17
N GLY A 16 -14.55 13.08 0.74
CA GLY A 16 -14.04 14.19 -0.10
C GLY A 16 -14.29 14.02 -1.60
N ILE A 17 -14.85 12.89 -2.09
CA ILE A 17 -15.00 12.61 -3.52
C ILE A 17 -16.46 12.82 -3.96
N PRO A 18 -16.76 13.78 -4.85
CA PRO A 18 -18.12 14.04 -5.34
C PRO A 18 -18.67 12.86 -6.17
N ALA A 19 -19.96 12.57 -6.03
CA ALA A 19 -20.62 11.49 -6.77
C ALA A 19 -20.53 11.64 -8.30
N SER A 20 -20.62 12.87 -8.81
CA SER A 20 -20.46 13.15 -10.24
C SER A 20 -19.06 12.81 -10.74
N GLY A 21 -18.02 13.17 -9.96
CA GLY A 21 -16.64 12.83 -10.24
C GLY A 21 -16.40 11.30 -10.24
N MET A 22 -16.95 10.58 -9.24
CA MET A 22 -16.88 9.11 -9.20
C MET A 22 -17.46 8.46 -10.47
N THR A 23 -18.65 8.90 -10.88
CA THR A 23 -19.32 8.37 -12.09
C THR A 23 -18.47 8.61 -13.34
N ALA A 24 -17.91 9.81 -13.48
CA ALA A 24 -17.05 10.15 -14.61
C ALA A 24 -15.77 9.30 -14.62
N VAL A 25 -15.11 9.12 -13.46
CA VAL A 25 -13.91 8.28 -13.34
C VAL A 25 -14.20 6.84 -13.77
N LEU A 26 -15.28 6.23 -13.26
CA LEU A 26 -15.62 4.85 -13.59
C LEU A 26 -15.86 4.68 -15.09
N ARG A 27 -16.64 5.59 -15.70
CA ARG A 27 -16.89 5.55 -17.15
C ARG A 27 -15.59 5.64 -17.95
N LEU A 28 -14.73 6.60 -17.61
CA LEU A 28 -13.44 6.80 -18.30
C LEU A 28 -12.51 5.58 -18.11
N ALA A 29 -12.49 4.98 -16.92
CA ALA A 29 -11.72 3.76 -16.65
C ALA A 29 -12.25 2.55 -17.44
N GLU A 30 -13.57 2.38 -17.57
CA GLU A 30 -14.19 1.36 -18.41
C GLU A 30 -13.87 1.56 -19.89
N GLU A 31 -13.78 2.80 -20.34
CA GLU A 31 -13.29 3.17 -21.68
C GLU A 31 -11.78 2.90 -21.83
N GLY A 32 -11.08 2.50 -20.75
CA GLY A 32 -9.66 2.14 -20.69
C GLY A 32 -8.72 3.33 -20.59
N ALA A 33 -9.19 4.46 -20.06
CA ALA A 33 -8.35 5.60 -19.74
C ALA A 33 -7.49 5.30 -18.49
N THR A 34 -6.21 5.67 -18.54
CA THR A 34 -5.30 5.52 -17.39
C THR A 34 -5.51 6.59 -16.34
N VAL A 35 -5.10 6.33 -15.10
CA VAL A 35 -5.21 7.29 -13.98
C VAL A 35 -4.56 8.63 -14.32
N SER A 36 -3.32 8.61 -14.82
CA SER A 36 -2.58 9.83 -15.17
C SER A 36 -3.25 10.62 -16.30
N PHE A 37 -3.81 9.92 -17.29
CA PHE A 37 -4.55 10.57 -18.37
C PHE A 37 -5.84 11.24 -17.86
N ILE A 38 -6.62 10.53 -17.03
CA ILE A 38 -7.84 11.09 -16.43
C ILE A 38 -7.52 12.34 -15.60
N ALA A 39 -6.52 12.22 -14.71
CA ALA A 39 -6.12 13.32 -13.82
C ALA A 39 -5.62 14.56 -14.58
N ARG A 40 -4.98 14.37 -15.73
CA ARG A 40 -4.39 15.46 -16.49
C ARG A 40 -5.33 16.06 -17.54
N TYR A 41 -6.01 15.21 -18.31
CA TYR A 41 -6.71 15.64 -19.52
C TYR A 41 -8.25 15.51 -19.47
N ARG A 42 -8.80 15.02 -18.33
CA ARG A 42 -10.26 14.86 -18.16
C ARG A 42 -10.80 15.58 -16.91
N LYS A 43 -10.11 16.64 -16.48
CA LYS A 43 -10.43 17.41 -15.26
C LYS A 43 -11.85 18.00 -15.30
N GLU A 44 -12.30 18.51 -16.45
CA GLU A 44 -13.65 19.08 -16.60
C GLU A 44 -14.74 18.03 -16.31
N GLN A 45 -14.48 16.78 -16.67
CA GLN A 45 -15.45 15.69 -16.47
C GLN A 45 -15.44 15.17 -15.02
N THR A 46 -14.28 15.17 -14.38
CA THR A 46 -14.10 14.60 -13.03
C THR A 46 -14.25 15.63 -11.91
N GLY A 47 -14.35 16.91 -12.22
CA GLY A 47 -14.30 17.99 -11.23
C GLY A 47 -12.89 18.18 -10.64
N ALA A 48 -11.87 18.02 -11.47
CA ALA A 48 -10.45 18.16 -11.13
C ALA A 48 -9.96 17.19 -10.03
N LEU A 49 -10.49 15.98 -9.96
CA LEU A 49 -9.98 14.93 -9.09
C LEU A 49 -8.50 14.63 -9.42
N ASP A 50 -7.68 14.52 -8.39
CA ASP A 50 -6.28 14.15 -8.52
C ASP A 50 -6.07 12.63 -8.71
N GLU A 51 -4.84 12.20 -8.97
CA GLU A 51 -4.52 10.80 -9.18
C GLU A 51 -4.85 9.91 -7.97
N VAL A 52 -4.77 10.47 -6.75
CA VAL A 52 -5.07 9.74 -5.51
C VAL A 52 -6.57 9.46 -5.41
N ALA A 53 -7.38 10.50 -5.62
CA ALA A 53 -8.84 10.37 -5.60
C ALA A 53 -9.35 9.47 -6.73
N ILE A 54 -8.81 9.58 -7.95
CA ILE A 54 -9.16 8.72 -9.08
C ILE A 54 -8.86 7.27 -8.77
N ARG A 55 -7.68 6.98 -8.23
CA ARG A 55 -7.27 5.63 -7.82
C ARG A 55 -8.18 5.09 -6.71
N ALA A 56 -8.50 5.91 -5.70
CA ALA A 56 -9.42 5.53 -4.63
C ALA A 56 -10.80 5.13 -5.17
N VAL A 57 -11.31 5.80 -6.21
CA VAL A 57 -12.58 5.44 -6.87
C VAL A 57 -12.46 4.08 -7.58
N ILE A 58 -11.39 3.84 -8.32
CA ILE A 58 -11.17 2.57 -9.05
C ILE A 58 -10.99 1.40 -8.08
N ASP A 59 -10.10 1.54 -7.08
CA ASP A 59 -9.85 0.50 -6.08
C ASP A 59 -11.10 0.27 -5.19
N GLY A 60 -11.84 1.35 -4.89
CA GLY A 60 -13.12 1.28 -4.19
C GLY A 60 -14.18 0.50 -4.97
N LYS A 61 -14.22 0.65 -6.30
CA LYS A 61 -15.13 -0.13 -7.15
C LYS A 61 -14.78 -1.62 -7.14
N GLU A 62 -13.51 -1.97 -7.22
CA GLU A 62 -13.05 -3.36 -7.11
C GLU A 62 -13.44 -3.98 -5.76
N THR A 63 -13.25 -3.22 -4.67
CA THR A 63 -13.63 -3.64 -3.31
C THR A 63 -15.14 -3.84 -3.20
N TRP A 64 -15.93 -2.88 -3.69
CA TRP A 64 -17.38 -2.95 -3.73
C TRP A 64 -17.87 -4.18 -4.51
N ASP A 65 -17.33 -4.42 -5.69
CA ASP A 65 -17.72 -5.57 -6.51
C ASP A 65 -17.37 -6.90 -5.82
N SER A 66 -16.27 -6.95 -5.09
CA SER A 66 -15.89 -8.10 -4.27
C SER A 66 -16.89 -8.35 -3.13
N ILE A 67 -17.32 -7.28 -2.44
CA ILE A 67 -18.36 -7.35 -1.40
C ILE A 67 -19.67 -7.86 -2.00
N ARG A 68 -20.14 -7.28 -3.10
CA ARG A 68 -21.39 -7.70 -3.78
C ARG A 68 -21.34 -9.15 -4.26
N LYS A 69 -20.21 -9.57 -4.83
CA LYS A 69 -19.97 -10.99 -5.18
C LYS A 69 -20.07 -11.90 -3.94
N ARG A 70 -19.49 -11.48 -2.83
CA ARG A 70 -19.50 -12.26 -1.60
C ARG A 70 -20.91 -12.36 -1.02
N GLN A 71 -21.66 -11.26 -0.99
CA GLN A 71 -23.08 -11.24 -0.59
C GLN A 71 -23.91 -12.21 -1.42
N ALA A 72 -23.80 -12.13 -2.75
CA ALA A 72 -24.54 -13.01 -3.67
C ALA A 72 -24.21 -14.50 -3.43
N PHE A 73 -22.93 -14.81 -3.22
CA PHE A 73 -22.49 -16.18 -2.89
C PHE A 73 -23.13 -16.67 -1.59
N ILE A 74 -23.10 -15.85 -0.53
CA ILE A 74 -23.62 -16.21 0.80
C ILE A 74 -25.14 -16.42 0.72
N VAL A 75 -25.88 -15.52 0.07
CA VAL A 75 -27.33 -15.64 -0.14
C VAL A 75 -27.66 -16.94 -0.86
N SER A 76 -26.99 -17.21 -1.99
CA SER A 76 -27.21 -18.43 -2.77
C SER A 76 -26.91 -19.71 -1.98
N GLU A 77 -25.83 -19.71 -1.18
CA GLU A 77 -25.44 -20.90 -0.41
C GLU A 77 -26.41 -21.17 0.75
N ILE A 78 -26.90 -20.13 1.46
CA ILE A 78 -27.90 -20.29 2.54
C ILE A 78 -29.26 -20.68 1.95
N GLU A 79 -29.64 -20.12 0.81
CA GLU A 79 -30.88 -20.47 0.08
C GLU A 79 -30.87 -21.94 -0.37
N ARG A 80 -29.73 -22.42 -0.89
CA ARG A 80 -29.53 -23.84 -1.25
C ARG A 80 -29.72 -24.78 -0.06
N GLN A 81 -29.41 -24.30 1.17
CA GLN A 81 -29.62 -25.04 2.40
C GLN A 81 -31.07 -24.95 2.92
N GLY A 82 -31.94 -24.16 2.28
CA GLY A 82 -33.33 -23.94 2.73
C GLY A 82 -33.44 -23.16 4.05
N LYS A 83 -32.43 -22.38 4.42
CA LYS A 83 -32.35 -21.68 5.70
C LYS A 83 -32.40 -20.15 5.57
N LEU A 84 -32.56 -19.62 4.37
CA LEU A 84 -32.59 -18.19 4.13
C LEU A 84 -33.96 -17.61 4.49
N THR A 85 -33.98 -16.70 5.46
CA THR A 85 -35.15 -15.89 5.80
C THR A 85 -35.06 -14.51 5.17
N ASP A 86 -36.19 -13.81 5.01
CA ASP A 86 -36.21 -12.46 4.46
C ASP A 86 -35.40 -11.47 5.32
N GLU A 87 -35.46 -11.64 6.64
CA GLU A 87 -34.67 -10.83 7.58
C GLU A 87 -33.18 -11.04 7.40
N LEU A 88 -32.74 -12.31 7.31
CA LEU A 88 -31.32 -12.64 7.10
C LEU A 88 -30.84 -12.14 5.74
N ARG A 89 -31.64 -12.27 4.68
CA ARG A 89 -31.35 -11.71 3.35
C ARG A 89 -31.14 -10.20 3.43
N ALA A 90 -32.04 -9.49 4.10
CA ALA A 90 -31.93 -8.04 4.26
C ALA A 90 -30.68 -7.63 5.04
N ARG A 91 -30.31 -8.37 6.10
CA ARG A 91 -29.06 -8.15 6.87
C ARG A 91 -27.82 -8.36 6.00
N ILE A 92 -27.76 -9.44 5.23
CA ILE A 92 -26.64 -9.77 4.34
C ILE A 92 -26.48 -8.69 3.26
N GLU A 93 -27.55 -8.33 2.57
CA GLU A 93 -27.54 -7.33 1.49
C GLU A 93 -27.25 -5.91 2.00
N GLY A 94 -27.59 -5.59 3.25
CA GLY A 94 -27.31 -4.31 3.89
C GLY A 94 -25.90 -4.19 4.49
N THR A 95 -25.16 -5.29 4.61
CA THR A 95 -23.85 -5.32 5.27
C THR A 95 -22.72 -5.15 4.25
N CYS A 96 -21.98 -4.04 4.32
CA CYS A 96 -20.82 -3.74 3.45
C CYS A 96 -19.47 -3.94 4.14
N ASP A 97 -19.45 -4.47 5.35
CA ASP A 97 -18.24 -4.86 6.09
C ASP A 97 -18.01 -6.37 5.95
N LEU A 98 -16.83 -6.75 5.44
CA LEU A 98 -16.53 -8.17 5.19
C LEU A 98 -16.48 -9.04 6.46
N PRO A 99 -15.86 -8.63 7.58
CA PRO A 99 -15.94 -9.36 8.84
C PRO A 99 -17.37 -9.61 9.30
N ALA A 100 -18.23 -8.59 9.31
CA ALA A 100 -19.63 -8.73 9.69
C ALA A 100 -20.41 -9.65 8.74
N LEU A 101 -20.10 -9.60 7.44
CA LEU A 101 -20.68 -10.48 6.43
C LEU A 101 -20.29 -11.95 6.65
N GLU A 102 -19.02 -12.20 7.00
CA GLU A 102 -18.55 -13.55 7.34
C GLU A 102 -19.18 -14.07 8.65
N ASP A 103 -19.43 -13.21 9.64
CA ASP A 103 -20.14 -13.59 10.86
C ASP A 103 -21.57 -14.04 10.58
N LEU A 104 -22.29 -13.34 9.68
CA LEU A 104 -23.65 -13.75 9.26
C LEU A 104 -23.64 -15.10 8.53
N TYR A 105 -22.58 -15.42 7.81
CA TYR A 105 -22.44 -16.68 7.08
C TYR A 105 -21.93 -17.84 7.95
N LEU A 106 -21.25 -17.56 9.04
CA LEU A 106 -20.53 -18.54 9.85
C LEU A 106 -21.39 -19.75 10.28
N PRO A 107 -22.67 -19.61 10.74
CA PRO A 107 -23.53 -20.72 11.10
C PRO A 107 -23.90 -21.66 9.95
N TYR A 108 -23.79 -21.18 8.70
CA TYR A 108 -24.20 -21.90 7.48
C TYR A 108 -23.01 -22.48 6.70
N LYS A 109 -21.80 -22.13 7.12
CA LYS A 109 -20.57 -22.57 6.45
C LYS A 109 -20.36 -24.08 6.63
N GLN A 110 -20.01 -24.79 5.56
CA GLN A 110 -19.65 -26.20 5.67
C GLN A 110 -18.46 -26.38 6.62
N LYS A 111 -18.65 -27.20 7.64
CA LYS A 111 -17.67 -27.42 8.69
C LYS A 111 -16.98 -28.78 8.51
N ARG A 112 -15.74 -28.83 8.95
CA ARG A 112 -15.06 -30.11 9.21
C ARG A 112 -15.75 -30.78 10.42
N LYS A 113 -15.50 -32.07 10.65
CA LYS A 113 -16.06 -32.83 11.75
C LYS A 113 -15.65 -32.24 13.11
N THR A 114 -16.48 -31.33 13.66
CA THR A 114 -16.31 -30.70 14.97
C THR A 114 -16.98 -31.53 16.06
N LYS A 115 -16.66 -31.28 17.32
CA LYS A 115 -17.35 -31.92 18.45
C LYS A 115 -18.86 -31.66 18.43
N ALA A 116 -19.28 -30.46 18.06
CA ALA A 116 -20.69 -30.11 17.91
C ALA A 116 -21.39 -30.89 16.78
N VAL A 117 -20.67 -31.10 15.65
CA VAL A 117 -21.17 -31.95 14.54
C VAL A 117 -21.34 -33.38 15.01
N ILE A 118 -20.35 -33.95 15.71
CA ILE A 118 -20.43 -35.30 16.28
C ILE A 118 -21.59 -35.41 17.26
N ALA A 119 -21.80 -34.42 18.12
CA ALA A 119 -22.91 -34.42 19.07
C ALA A 119 -24.29 -34.36 18.36
N ARG A 120 -24.41 -33.61 17.26
CA ARG A 120 -25.64 -33.59 16.44
C ARG A 120 -25.87 -34.94 15.76
N GLU A 121 -24.82 -35.57 15.21
CA GLU A 121 -24.89 -36.91 14.61
C GLU A 121 -25.29 -37.97 15.66
N ALA A 122 -24.88 -37.77 16.91
CA ALA A 122 -25.31 -38.61 18.05
C ALA A 122 -26.78 -38.36 18.49
N GLY A 123 -27.45 -37.35 17.91
CA GLY A 123 -28.85 -37.03 18.24
C GLY A 123 -29.04 -36.14 19.46
N LEU A 124 -28.00 -35.42 19.90
CA LEU A 124 -28.03 -34.60 21.12
C LEU A 124 -28.59 -33.17 20.91
N LEU A 125 -28.97 -32.78 19.69
CA LEU A 125 -29.54 -31.48 19.39
C LEU A 125 -30.81 -31.16 20.21
N PRO A 126 -31.79 -32.10 20.34
CA PRO A 126 -33.00 -31.83 21.16
C PRO A 126 -32.68 -31.59 22.63
N LEU A 127 -31.62 -32.19 23.18
CA LEU A 127 -31.18 -31.93 24.55
C LEU A 127 -30.56 -30.53 24.68
N ALA A 128 -29.75 -30.12 23.70
CA ALA A 128 -29.18 -28.78 23.67
C ALA A 128 -30.29 -27.70 23.52
N ASP A 129 -31.28 -27.93 22.66
CA ASP A 129 -32.42 -27.04 22.47
C ASP A 129 -33.27 -26.94 23.76
N TRP A 130 -33.56 -28.06 24.43
CA TRP A 130 -34.27 -28.05 25.70
C TRP A 130 -33.53 -27.27 26.80
N LEU A 131 -32.20 -27.44 26.92
CA LEU A 131 -31.37 -26.65 27.85
C LEU A 131 -31.47 -25.15 27.53
N TRP A 132 -31.37 -24.82 26.25
CA TRP A 132 -31.47 -23.43 25.78
C TRP A 132 -32.85 -22.83 26.11
N ASP A 133 -33.94 -23.52 25.73
CA ASP A 133 -35.29 -23.03 25.88
C ASP A 133 -35.67 -22.87 27.38
N CYS A 134 -35.27 -23.82 28.26
CA CYS A 134 -35.46 -23.69 29.68
C CYS A 134 -34.66 -22.53 30.27
N GLY A 135 -33.40 -22.35 29.81
CA GLY A 135 -32.52 -21.26 30.23
C GLY A 135 -33.06 -19.87 29.83
N HIS A 136 -33.89 -19.78 28.81
CA HIS A 136 -34.51 -18.56 28.33
C HIS A 136 -36.00 -18.42 28.69
N GLY A 137 -36.58 -19.41 29.42
CA GLY A 137 -37.98 -19.38 29.80
C GLY A 137 -38.97 -19.68 28.66
N LEU A 138 -38.48 -20.18 27.52
CA LEU A 138 -39.29 -20.61 26.39
C LEU A 138 -39.91 -21.97 26.62
N ALA A 139 -39.29 -22.78 27.48
CA ALA A 139 -39.82 -24.04 28.00
C ALA A 139 -39.73 -24.07 29.53
N THR A 140 -40.63 -24.83 30.19
CA THR A 140 -40.62 -25.04 31.63
C THR A 140 -40.38 -26.53 31.90
N PRO A 141 -39.39 -26.91 32.73
CA PRO A 141 -39.22 -28.30 33.13
C PRO A 141 -40.49 -28.82 33.80
N THR A 142 -40.95 -30.03 33.45
CA THR A 142 -42.14 -30.64 33.99
C THR A 142 -41.81 -31.48 35.22
N GLY A 143 -42.48 -31.24 36.36
CA GLY A 143 -42.31 -32.02 37.57
C GLY A 143 -40.89 -31.95 38.16
N SER A 144 -40.23 -33.09 38.34
CA SER A 144 -38.85 -33.24 38.88
C SER A 144 -37.78 -33.31 37.78
N GLU A 145 -38.05 -32.82 36.57
CA GLU A 145 -37.14 -32.91 35.41
C GLU A 145 -35.89 -32.05 35.66
N SER A 146 -34.75 -32.70 35.76
CA SER A 146 -33.44 -32.08 35.88
C SER A 146 -32.64 -32.30 34.60
N PRO A 147 -31.57 -31.51 34.35
CA PRO A 147 -30.67 -31.77 33.20
C PRO A 147 -30.20 -33.23 33.10
N ASP A 148 -29.84 -33.86 34.23
CA ASP A 148 -29.34 -35.26 34.30
C ASP A 148 -30.47 -36.25 33.93
N SER A 149 -31.70 -36.04 34.54
CA SER A 149 -32.82 -36.92 34.20
C SER A 149 -33.24 -36.82 32.76
N ARG A 150 -33.16 -35.61 32.18
CA ARG A 150 -33.44 -35.41 30.75
C ARG A 150 -32.37 -36.03 29.87
N ALA A 151 -31.09 -35.89 30.23
CA ALA A 151 -29.93 -36.41 29.49
C ALA A 151 -29.94 -37.96 29.47
N SER A 152 -30.44 -38.63 30.52
CA SER A 152 -30.53 -40.10 30.58
C SER A 152 -31.35 -40.70 29.43
N ALA A 153 -32.29 -39.94 28.84
CA ALA A 153 -33.04 -40.39 27.68
C ALA A 153 -32.25 -40.39 26.36
N PHE A 154 -31.04 -39.85 26.35
CA PHE A 154 -30.15 -39.76 25.19
C PHE A 154 -28.94 -40.69 25.28
N ILE A 155 -28.90 -41.60 26.26
CA ILE A 155 -27.83 -42.60 26.40
C ILE A 155 -27.95 -43.58 25.22
N ASP A 156 -26.83 -43.78 24.50
CA ASP A 156 -26.77 -44.62 23.31
C ASP A 156 -25.31 -45.03 23.08
N GLU A 157 -24.96 -46.27 23.44
CA GLU A 157 -23.60 -46.78 23.31
C GLU A 157 -23.12 -46.87 21.85
N GLU A 158 -24.04 -47.16 20.91
CA GLU A 158 -23.71 -47.21 19.48
C GLU A 158 -23.28 -45.85 18.95
N LYS A 159 -23.86 -44.78 19.49
CA LYS A 159 -23.54 -43.39 19.17
C LYS A 159 -22.44 -42.80 20.07
N LYS A 160 -21.81 -43.63 20.90
CA LYS A 160 -20.74 -43.21 21.86
C LYS A 160 -21.22 -42.21 22.92
N VAL A 161 -22.45 -42.37 23.38
CA VAL A 161 -23.04 -41.64 24.50
C VAL A 161 -23.32 -42.61 25.65
N PRO A 162 -22.29 -42.98 26.44
CA PRO A 162 -22.40 -44.08 27.42
C PRO A 162 -23.22 -43.71 28.66
N ASP A 163 -23.31 -42.44 29.02
CA ASP A 163 -23.98 -41.96 30.21
C ASP A 163 -24.58 -40.55 30.04
N ALA A 164 -25.29 -40.05 31.06
CA ALA A 164 -25.91 -38.74 31.07
C ALA A 164 -24.88 -37.59 31.01
N ASP A 165 -23.71 -37.77 31.63
CA ASP A 165 -22.63 -36.76 31.60
C ASP A 165 -22.09 -36.59 30.20
N ALA A 166 -21.90 -37.68 29.46
CA ALA A 166 -21.50 -37.63 28.04
C ALA A 166 -22.58 -36.96 27.15
N ALA A 167 -23.86 -37.23 27.41
CA ALA A 167 -24.96 -36.55 26.71
C ALA A 167 -24.99 -35.04 26.97
N LEU A 168 -24.83 -34.63 28.23
CA LEU A 168 -24.74 -33.21 28.61
C LEU A 168 -23.51 -32.53 28.01
N ALA A 169 -22.36 -33.22 28.05
CA ALA A 169 -21.13 -32.70 27.45
C ALA A 169 -21.31 -32.46 25.94
N GLY A 170 -21.93 -33.41 25.23
CA GLY A 170 -22.23 -33.22 23.80
C GLY A 170 -23.23 -32.09 23.53
N ALA A 171 -24.28 -31.98 24.35
CA ALA A 171 -25.23 -30.86 24.24
C ALA A 171 -24.53 -29.50 24.48
N VAL A 172 -23.61 -29.42 25.44
CA VAL A 172 -22.81 -28.23 25.72
C VAL A 172 -21.92 -27.87 24.51
N GLU A 173 -21.33 -28.82 23.79
CA GLU A 173 -20.54 -28.53 22.58
C GLU A 173 -21.42 -27.89 21.47
N ILE A 174 -22.68 -28.31 21.33
CA ILE A 174 -23.64 -27.67 20.41
C ILE A 174 -23.93 -26.23 20.86
N LEU A 175 -24.10 -25.99 22.15
CA LEU A 175 -24.35 -24.66 22.72
C LEU A 175 -23.13 -23.74 22.61
N ILE A 176 -21.91 -24.27 22.77
CA ILE A 176 -20.65 -23.56 22.52
C ILE A 176 -20.63 -23.05 21.07
N GLU A 177 -20.94 -23.92 20.12
CA GLU A 177 -20.97 -23.55 18.69
C GLU A 177 -22.02 -22.46 18.44
N ARG A 178 -23.26 -22.64 18.95
CA ARG A 178 -24.35 -21.65 18.81
C ARG A 178 -23.94 -20.25 19.29
N LEU A 179 -23.29 -20.17 20.45
CA LEU A 179 -22.81 -18.90 21.02
C LEU A 179 -21.61 -18.33 20.29
N SER A 180 -20.67 -19.18 19.90
CA SER A 180 -19.45 -18.72 19.19
C SER A 180 -19.71 -18.21 17.76
N GLU A 181 -20.81 -18.63 17.16
CA GLU A 181 -21.23 -18.26 15.80
C GLU A 181 -22.33 -17.19 15.78
N ASN A 182 -22.73 -16.70 16.95
CA ASN A 182 -23.71 -15.62 17.03
C ASN A 182 -23.08 -14.32 16.49
N ALA A 183 -23.62 -13.83 15.36
CA ALA A 183 -23.09 -12.67 14.66
C ALA A 183 -23.13 -11.39 15.51
N ASP A 184 -24.16 -11.21 16.36
CA ASP A 184 -24.31 -10.01 17.18
C ASP A 184 -23.31 -10.02 18.34
N LEU A 185 -23.09 -11.18 19.01
CA LEU A 185 -22.06 -11.34 20.02
C LEU A 185 -20.64 -11.10 19.46
N ARG A 186 -20.36 -11.64 18.28
CA ARG A 186 -19.07 -11.43 17.60
C ARG A 186 -18.86 -9.98 17.22
N SER A 187 -19.86 -9.35 16.62
CA SER A 187 -19.82 -7.94 16.23
C SER A 187 -19.60 -7.02 17.44
N THR A 188 -20.33 -7.26 18.54
CA THR A 188 -20.15 -6.51 19.79
C THR A 188 -18.75 -6.72 20.38
N THR A 189 -18.28 -7.98 20.43
CA THR A 189 -16.92 -8.28 20.91
C THR A 189 -15.88 -7.55 20.09
N ARG A 190 -15.99 -7.57 18.75
CA ARG A 190 -15.08 -6.85 17.84
C ARG A 190 -15.09 -5.36 18.12
N ALA A 191 -16.27 -4.74 18.23
CA ALA A 191 -16.41 -3.32 18.52
C ALA A 191 -15.73 -2.96 19.85
N ARG A 192 -15.93 -3.76 20.91
CA ARG A 192 -15.30 -3.53 22.21
C ARG A 192 -13.77 -3.63 22.15
N TYR A 193 -13.21 -4.59 21.40
CA TYR A 193 -11.75 -4.68 21.20
C TYR A 193 -11.19 -3.49 20.40
N LEU A 194 -11.91 -2.99 19.40
CA LEU A 194 -11.49 -1.84 18.61
C LEU A 194 -11.55 -0.52 19.39
N ASP A 195 -12.61 -0.32 20.21
CA ASP A 195 -12.86 0.93 20.91
C ASP A 195 -12.12 1.02 22.25
N ASP A 196 -12.17 -0.05 23.04
CA ASP A 196 -11.72 -0.10 24.43
C ASP A 196 -10.52 -1.02 24.66
N GLY A 197 -10.14 -1.79 23.64
CA GLY A 197 -9.02 -2.72 23.70
C GLY A 197 -7.66 -2.02 23.75
N PHE A 198 -6.68 -2.74 24.28
CA PHE A 198 -5.27 -2.35 24.36
C PHE A 198 -4.39 -3.43 23.73
N ALA A 199 -3.38 -2.99 23.01
CA ALA A 199 -2.25 -3.81 22.60
C ALA A 199 -1.16 -3.68 23.66
N LYS A 200 -0.73 -4.81 24.22
CA LYS A 200 0.24 -4.89 25.32
C LYS A 200 1.42 -5.72 24.88
N THR A 201 2.62 -5.19 25.12
CA THR A 201 3.86 -5.94 24.86
C THR A 201 4.61 -6.17 26.16
N ALA A 202 5.29 -7.29 26.22
CA ALA A 202 6.24 -7.63 27.27
C ALA A 202 7.52 -8.22 26.67
N LYS A 203 8.58 -8.29 27.47
CA LYS A 203 9.85 -8.89 27.08
C LYS A 203 9.65 -10.34 26.67
N GLY A 204 10.06 -10.70 25.47
CA GLY A 204 9.99 -12.05 24.92
C GLY A 204 11.17 -12.92 25.36
N GLU A 205 11.07 -14.23 25.09
CA GLU A 205 12.10 -15.21 25.49
C GLU A 205 13.45 -15.00 24.78
N LYS A 206 13.44 -14.50 23.53
CA LYS A 206 14.66 -14.28 22.72
C LYS A 206 15.15 -12.81 22.75
N ALA A 207 14.71 -12.04 23.75
CA ALA A 207 15.11 -10.64 23.86
C ALA A 207 16.62 -10.48 24.08
N LYS A 208 17.25 -9.72 23.18
CA LYS A 208 18.70 -9.43 23.20
C LYS A 208 19.02 -8.36 24.23
N THR A 209 20.31 -8.25 24.56
CA THR A 209 20.84 -7.19 25.42
C THR A 209 22.12 -6.63 24.78
N PRO A 210 22.14 -5.36 24.32
CA PRO A 210 21.00 -4.42 24.22
C PRO A 210 19.99 -4.81 23.11
N SER A 211 18.72 -4.49 23.31
CA SER A 211 17.66 -4.72 22.32
C SER A 211 17.19 -3.41 21.69
N LYS A 212 16.94 -3.45 20.38
CA LYS A 212 16.30 -2.31 19.66
C LYS A 212 14.83 -2.11 20.05
N PHE A 213 14.23 -3.06 20.77
CA PHE A 213 12.85 -3.04 21.24
C PHE A 213 12.71 -2.73 22.73
N GLU A 214 13.76 -2.31 23.41
CA GLU A 214 13.77 -2.08 24.85
C GLU A 214 12.62 -1.15 25.32
N ASN A 215 12.32 -0.13 24.55
CA ASN A 215 11.19 0.78 24.82
C ASN A 215 9.80 0.12 24.77
N TYR A 216 9.72 -1.11 24.26
CA TYR A 216 8.49 -1.90 24.14
C TYR A 216 8.45 -3.09 25.10
N PHE A 217 9.40 -3.27 26.02
CA PHE A 217 9.40 -4.40 26.96
C PHE A 217 8.27 -4.35 27.99
N ALA A 218 7.65 -3.21 28.18
CA ALA A 218 6.46 -3.00 29.02
C ALA A 218 5.64 -1.85 28.44
N TYR A 219 5.13 -2.03 27.22
CA TYR A 219 4.41 -0.98 26.51
C TYR A 219 2.94 -1.37 26.31
N GLU A 220 2.06 -0.38 26.51
CA GLU A 220 0.63 -0.52 26.36
C GLU A 220 0.07 0.67 25.55
N ALA A 221 -0.79 0.39 24.59
CA ALA A 221 -1.46 1.41 23.79
C ALA A 221 -2.87 0.98 23.42
N ARG A 222 -3.80 1.94 23.39
CA ARG A 222 -5.18 1.67 22.95
C ARG A 222 -5.22 1.26 21.48
N VAL A 223 -6.00 0.25 21.15
CA VAL A 223 -6.19 -0.22 19.77
C VAL A 223 -6.67 0.93 18.87
N ARG A 224 -7.67 1.70 19.30
CA ARG A 224 -8.19 2.84 18.52
C ARG A 224 -7.14 3.92 18.23
N ASP A 225 -6.14 4.08 19.11
CA ASP A 225 -5.05 5.04 18.88
C ASP A 225 -4.02 4.48 17.91
N LEU A 226 -3.78 3.17 17.93
CA LEU A 226 -2.91 2.47 16.97
C LEU A 226 -3.53 2.39 15.56
N LEU A 227 -4.85 2.47 15.44
CA LEU A 227 -5.57 2.57 14.16
C LEU A 227 -5.45 3.96 13.50
N ARG A 228 -4.81 4.93 14.17
CA ARG A 228 -4.50 6.22 13.54
C ARG A 228 -3.20 6.13 12.73
N PRO A 229 -3.18 6.63 11.49
CA PRO A 229 -2.01 6.55 10.61
C PRO A 229 -0.71 7.09 11.22
N GLU A 230 -0.80 8.14 12.03
CA GLU A 230 0.35 8.75 12.72
C GLU A 230 1.03 7.83 13.74
N ASN A 231 0.31 6.83 14.25
CA ASN A 231 0.82 5.85 15.23
C ASN A 231 1.27 4.52 14.60
N SER A 232 1.19 4.39 13.28
CA SER A 232 1.50 3.18 12.53
C SER A 232 2.89 2.61 12.86
N HIS A 233 3.88 3.48 13.02
CA HIS A 233 5.25 3.11 13.34
C HIS A 233 5.37 2.36 14.68
N ARG A 234 4.49 2.63 15.65
CA ARG A 234 4.47 1.94 16.95
C ARG A 234 3.99 0.50 16.79
N TYR A 235 2.90 0.30 16.06
CA TYR A 235 2.40 -1.05 15.81
C TYR A 235 3.39 -1.88 14.97
N LEU A 236 4.02 -1.30 13.95
CA LEU A 236 5.05 -1.96 13.16
C LEU A 236 6.25 -2.37 14.01
N ALA A 237 6.69 -1.51 14.96
CA ALA A 237 7.77 -1.84 15.88
C ALA A 237 7.39 -3.01 16.82
N MET A 238 6.20 -2.94 17.44
CA MET A 238 5.69 -4.03 18.30
C MET A 238 5.58 -5.35 17.52
N ARG A 239 4.99 -5.29 16.31
CA ARG A 239 4.83 -6.46 15.46
C ARG A 239 6.17 -7.07 15.04
N ARG A 240 7.15 -6.26 14.64
CA ARG A 240 8.49 -6.74 14.31
C ARG A 240 9.15 -7.41 15.51
N GLY A 241 9.10 -6.79 16.70
CA GLY A 241 9.64 -7.38 17.92
C GLY A 241 8.96 -8.70 18.29
N TRP A 242 7.65 -8.82 18.06
CA TRP A 242 6.90 -10.05 18.24
C TRP A 242 7.32 -11.13 17.23
N MET A 243 7.47 -10.78 15.96
CA MET A 243 7.94 -11.72 14.92
C MET A 243 9.39 -12.17 15.14
N GLU A 244 10.24 -11.33 15.74
CA GLU A 244 11.61 -11.67 16.14
C GLU A 244 11.66 -12.39 17.51
N GLU A 245 10.51 -12.63 18.16
CA GLU A 245 10.37 -13.25 19.50
C GLU A 245 11.11 -12.48 20.63
N GLU A 246 11.50 -11.24 20.37
CA GLU A 246 12.04 -10.34 21.40
C GLU A 246 10.93 -9.68 22.23
N LEU A 247 9.70 -9.66 21.72
CA LEU A 247 8.49 -9.22 22.41
C LEU A 247 7.42 -10.31 22.40
N THR A 248 6.56 -10.32 23.42
CA THR A 248 5.21 -10.87 23.33
C THR A 248 4.25 -9.74 22.98
N LEU A 249 3.16 -10.05 22.29
CA LEU A 249 2.12 -9.09 21.93
C LEU A 249 0.75 -9.71 22.20
N HIS A 250 -0.03 -9.08 23.05
CA HIS A 250 -1.37 -9.52 23.46
C HIS A 250 -2.36 -8.39 23.31
N LEU A 251 -3.62 -8.74 23.00
CA LEU A 251 -4.75 -7.82 23.05
C LEU A 251 -5.56 -8.09 24.32
N GLY A 252 -6.19 -7.07 24.89
CA GLY A 252 -7.03 -7.20 26.08
C GLY A 252 -7.57 -5.85 26.53
N GLY A 253 -8.22 -5.79 27.69
CA GLY A 253 -8.62 -4.54 28.33
C GLY A 253 -7.44 -3.78 28.94
N PRO A 254 -7.66 -2.62 29.55
CA PRO A 254 -6.61 -1.88 30.25
C PRO A 254 -5.98 -2.73 31.35
N SER A 255 -4.67 -2.57 31.56
CA SER A 255 -4.02 -3.23 32.69
C SER A 255 -4.52 -2.61 34.00
N PRO A 256 -5.26 -3.35 34.83
CA PRO A 256 -5.69 -2.82 36.11
C PRO A 256 -4.46 -2.60 37.02
N PRO A 257 -4.50 -1.62 37.93
CA PRO A 257 -3.46 -1.48 38.93
C PRO A 257 -3.35 -2.79 39.75
N GLU A 258 -2.13 -3.21 40.05
CA GLU A 258 -1.91 -4.40 40.85
C GLU A 258 -2.69 -4.30 42.16
N PRO A 259 -3.59 -5.27 42.47
CA PRO A 259 -4.32 -5.24 43.72
C PRO A 259 -3.33 -5.45 44.86
N VAL A 260 -3.15 -4.43 45.67
CA VAL A 260 -2.35 -4.49 46.90
C VAL A 260 -3.25 -4.79 48.09
N ASP A 261 -2.76 -5.56 49.03
CA ASP A 261 -3.39 -5.73 50.34
C ASP A 261 -3.20 -4.49 51.22
N THR A 262 -3.77 -4.49 52.40
CA THR A 262 -3.67 -3.39 53.38
C THR A 262 -2.22 -3.14 53.85
N SER A 263 -1.28 -4.01 53.52
CA SER A 263 0.15 -3.89 53.81
C SER A 263 0.98 -3.45 52.59
N GLY A 264 0.34 -3.19 51.42
CA GLY A 264 1.00 -2.82 50.19
C GLY A 264 1.63 -3.99 49.40
N LYS A 265 1.30 -5.25 49.76
CA LYS A 265 1.77 -6.43 49.01
C LYS A 265 0.79 -6.87 47.94
N PRO A 266 1.29 -7.41 46.79
CA PRO A 266 0.40 -7.94 45.76
C PRO A 266 -0.53 -9.04 46.32
N ARG A 267 -1.85 -8.91 46.07
CA ARG A 267 -2.84 -9.96 46.45
C ARG A 267 -2.69 -11.19 45.54
N ALA A 268 -2.85 -12.36 46.14
CA ALA A 268 -2.96 -13.62 45.42
C ALA A 268 -4.26 -13.64 44.58
N GLY A 269 -4.14 -13.75 43.27
CA GLY A 269 -5.21 -13.69 42.29
C GLY A 269 -5.00 -12.50 41.37
N GLY A 270 -4.13 -12.61 40.37
CA GLY A 270 -3.66 -11.51 39.52
C GLY A 270 -4.74 -10.56 39.01
N PRO A 271 -4.36 -9.42 38.45
CA PRO A 271 -5.29 -8.40 38.00
C PRO A 271 -6.26 -8.96 36.96
N VAL A 272 -7.55 -8.81 37.21
CA VAL A 272 -8.61 -9.28 36.29
C VAL A 272 -8.77 -8.25 35.18
N ASP A 273 -8.76 -8.70 33.92
CA ASP A 273 -8.97 -7.85 32.75
C ASP A 273 -10.44 -7.40 32.70
N PRO A 274 -10.75 -6.08 32.89
CA PRO A 274 -12.13 -5.60 32.94
C PRO A 274 -12.91 -5.86 31.65
N LEU A 275 -12.26 -5.78 30.49
CA LEU A 275 -12.88 -6.05 29.20
C LEU A 275 -13.26 -7.52 29.08
N ALA A 276 -12.38 -8.43 29.52
CA ALA A 276 -12.66 -9.86 29.52
C ALA A 276 -13.84 -10.22 30.43
N GLU A 277 -13.96 -9.57 31.60
CA GLU A 277 -15.10 -9.79 32.51
C GLU A 277 -16.41 -9.26 31.92
N GLU A 278 -16.40 -8.08 31.34
CA GLU A 278 -17.57 -7.50 30.70
C GLU A 278 -18.09 -8.37 29.56
N LEU A 279 -17.16 -8.82 28.68
CA LEU A 279 -17.48 -9.71 27.58
C LEU A 279 -18.02 -11.06 28.10
N LEU A 280 -17.45 -11.57 29.18
CA LEU A 280 -17.93 -12.81 29.78
C LEU A 280 -19.36 -12.65 30.34
N ALA A 281 -19.63 -11.56 31.03
CA ALA A 281 -20.98 -11.27 31.54
C ALA A 281 -22.00 -11.15 30.39
N MET A 282 -21.63 -10.52 29.28
CA MET A 282 -22.44 -10.43 28.06
C MET A 282 -22.76 -11.82 27.48
N PHE A 283 -21.73 -12.69 27.35
CA PHE A 283 -21.95 -14.05 26.86
C PHE A 283 -22.75 -14.92 27.78
N GLU A 284 -22.56 -14.81 29.13
CA GLU A 284 -23.33 -15.55 30.12
C GLU A 284 -24.81 -15.09 30.11
N ALA A 285 -25.07 -13.77 29.96
CA ALA A 285 -26.44 -13.24 29.83
C ALA A 285 -27.12 -13.72 28.54
N ALA A 286 -26.37 -13.77 27.43
CA ALA A 286 -26.87 -14.29 26.17
C ALA A 286 -27.11 -15.80 26.19
N ALA A 287 -26.40 -16.55 27.03
CA ALA A 287 -26.56 -18.00 27.15
C ALA A 287 -27.72 -18.37 28.06
N CYS A 288 -28.04 -17.57 29.09
CA CYS A 288 -29.05 -17.91 30.10
C CYS A 288 -29.64 -16.65 30.74
N SER A 289 -30.94 -16.40 30.54
CA SER A 289 -31.68 -15.34 31.19
C SER A 289 -32.33 -15.76 32.52
N ARG A 290 -32.32 -17.09 32.83
CA ARG A 290 -32.88 -17.65 34.06
C ARG A 290 -31.81 -18.28 34.95
N PRO A 291 -31.19 -17.52 35.85
CA PRO A 291 -30.11 -18.01 36.70
C PRO A 291 -30.54 -19.09 37.71
N ASP A 292 -31.82 -19.18 38.00
CA ASP A 292 -32.47 -20.17 38.88
C ASP A 292 -32.70 -21.53 38.21
N PHE A 293 -32.56 -21.64 36.90
CA PHE A 293 -32.67 -22.89 36.19
C PHE A 293 -31.53 -23.85 36.56
N ALA A 294 -31.84 -25.12 36.86
CA ALA A 294 -30.84 -26.11 37.27
C ALA A 294 -29.74 -26.33 36.23
N GLY A 295 -30.02 -26.13 34.93
CA GLY A 295 -29.05 -26.21 33.82
C GLY A 295 -28.25 -24.92 33.59
N ALA A 296 -28.52 -23.82 34.32
CA ALA A 296 -27.80 -22.56 34.14
C ALA A 296 -26.28 -22.67 34.25
N PRO A 297 -25.68 -23.51 35.14
CA PRO A 297 -24.24 -23.73 35.16
C PRO A 297 -23.66 -24.30 33.87
N LEU A 298 -24.40 -25.17 33.16
CA LEU A 298 -24.00 -25.75 31.87
C LEU A 298 -24.01 -24.68 30.76
N LEU A 299 -25.03 -23.83 30.73
CA LEU A 299 -25.14 -22.72 29.79
C LEU A 299 -24.03 -21.68 29.99
N ARG A 300 -23.73 -21.32 31.26
CA ARG A 300 -22.61 -20.43 31.60
C ARG A 300 -21.26 -21.06 31.22
N LYS A 301 -21.10 -22.39 31.43
CA LYS A 301 -19.91 -23.12 30.98
C LYS A 301 -19.76 -23.01 29.48
N ALA A 302 -20.84 -23.22 28.70
CA ALA A 302 -20.83 -23.05 27.24
C ALA A 302 -20.42 -21.63 26.84
N ALA A 303 -20.98 -20.59 27.49
CA ALA A 303 -20.63 -19.20 27.26
C ALA A 303 -19.13 -18.90 27.44
N ARG A 304 -18.55 -19.37 28.55
CA ARG A 304 -17.11 -19.21 28.85
C ARG A 304 -16.23 -19.83 27.79
N PHE A 305 -16.57 -21.06 27.37
CA PHE A 305 -15.82 -21.75 26.32
C PHE A 305 -15.99 -21.07 24.96
N ALA A 306 -17.21 -20.70 24.58
CA ALA A 306 -17.48 -19.99 23.33
C ALA A 306 -16.65 -18.69 23.23
N LEU A 307 -16.66 -17.88 24.31
CA LEU A 307 -15.91 -16.63 24.34
C LEU A 307 -14.39 -16.91 24.29
N ARG A 308 -13.85 -17.66 25.26
CA ARG A 308 -12.39 -17.75 25.47
C ARG A 308 -11.67 -18.61 24.43
N ALA A 309 -12.30 -19.72 24.00
CA ALA A 309 -11.64 -20.67 23.09
C ALA A 309 -11.92 -20.40 21.60
N HIS A 310 -13.01 -19.68 21.28
CA HIS A 310 -13.41 -19.51 19.88
C HIS A 310 -13.52 -18.04 19.48
N VAL A 311 -14.24 -17.20 20.22
CA VAL A 311 -14.54 -15.83 19.79
C VAL A 311 -13.33 -14.92 20.00
N VAL A 312 -12.76 -14.88 21.20
CA VAL A 312 -11.63 -13.99 21.51
C VAL A 312 -10.45 -14.24 20.55
N PRO A 313 -9.94 -15.48 20.36
CA PRO A 313 -8.81 -15.68 19.43
C PRO A 313 -9.10 -15.29 17.98
N ALA A 314 -10.36 -15.48 17.54
CA ALA A 314 -10.78 -15.08 16.20
C ALA A 314 -10.80 -13.54 16.06
N ILE A 315 -11.41 -12.84 17.03
CA ILE A 315 -11.50 -11.38 17.05
C ILE A 315 -10.11 -10.74 17.20
N GLU A 316 -9.24 -11.29 18.06
CA GLU A 316 -7.85 -10.82 18.16
C GLU A 316 -7.13 -10.86 16.81
N ASN A 317 -7.26 -11.96 16.07
CA ASN A 317 -6.69 -12.06 14.73
C ASN A 317 -7.27 -11.00 13.76
N GLU A 318 -8.58 -10.73 13.84
CA GLU A 318 -9.23 -9.69 13.04
C GLU A 318 -8.72 -8.29 13.40
N VAL A 319 -8.57 -7.99 14.69
CA VAL A 319 -8.02 -6.72 15.18
C VAL A 319 -6.56 -6.56 14.77
N HIS A 320 -5.73 -7.61 14.91
CA HIS A 320 -4.36 -7.59 14.42
C HIS A 320 -4.28 -7.34 12.91
N LYS A 321 -5.21 -7.93 12.14
CA LYS A 321 -5.31 -7.69 10.71
C LYS A 321 -5.65 -6.23 10.41
N ALA A 322 -6.64 -5.66 11.09
CA ALA A 322 -7.04 -4.24 10.92
C ALA A 322 -5.88 -3.28 11.27
N LEU A 323 -5.20 -3.52 12.40
CA LEU A 323 -4.03 -2.74 12.81
C LEU A 323 -2.90 -2.82 11.77
N ARG A 324 -2.68 -4.00 11.21
CA ARG A 324 -1.67 -4.21 10.17
C ARG A 324 -2.03 -3.47 8.88
N GLU A 325 -3.28 -3.55 8.43
CA GLU A 325 -3.73 -2.90 7.20
C GLU A 325 -3.54 -1.38 7.28
N VAL A 326 -3.94 -0.75 8.38
CA VAL A 326 -3.74 0.69 8.61
C VAL A 326 -2.24 1.04 8.69
N ALA A 327 -1.46 0.22 9.39
CA ALA A 327 -0.02 0.47 9.55
C ALA A 327 0.75 0.28 8.23
N ASP A 328 0.40 -0.75 7.45
CA ASP A 328 0.97 -0.99 6.13
C ASP A 328 0.66 0.18 5.18
N GLU A 329 -0.60 0.62 5.11
CA GLU A 329 -1.02 1.75 4.27
C GLU A 329 -0.28 3.04 4.62
N ALA A 330 -0.20 3.37 5.91
CA ALA A 330 0.47 4.58 6.38
C ALA A 330 1.98 4.55 6.06
N ALA A 331 2.65 3.41 6.28
CA ALA A 331 4.06 3.23 5.98
C ALA A 331 4.33 3.29 4.47
N ILE A 332 3.53 2.60 3.66
CA ILE A 332 3.64 2.60 2.20
C ILE A 332 3.47 4.02 1.64
N ARG A 333 2.57 4.83 2.21
CA ARG A 333 2.40 6.24 1.82
C ARG A 333 3.67 7.05 2.04
N VAL A 334 4.34 6.86 3.19
CA VAL A 334 5.63 7.52 3.48
C VAL A 334 6.71 7.06 2.51
N PHE A 335 6.77 5.76 2.19
CA PHE A 335 7.75 5.23 1.23
C PHE A 335 7.49 5.77 -0.17
N ALA A 336 6.25 5.81 -0.61
CA ALA A 336 5.83 6.40 -1.87
C ALA A 336 6.27 7.87 -2.00
N GLU A 337 6.07 8.67 -0.93
CA GLU A 337 6.52 10.07 -0.90
C GLU A 337 8.04 10.20 -0.95
N ASN A 338 8.78 9.33 -0.27
CA ASN A 338 10.24 9.33 -0.32
C ASN A 338 10.76 8.95 -1.72
N VAL A 339 10.17 7.94 -2.38
CA VAL A 339 10.50 7.60 -3.77
C VAL A 339 10.18 8.77 -4.70
N ARG A 340 9.01 9.42 -4.55
CA ARG A 340 8.64 10.60 -5.34
C ARG A 340 9.69 11.71 -5.23
N LYS A 341 10.18 12.01 -4.03
CA LYS A 341 11.22 13.01 -3.81
C LYS A 341 12.54 12.66 -4.49
N LEU A 342 12.91 11.38 -4.52
CA LEU A 342 14.11 10.93 -5.21
C LEU A 342 13.96 11.05 -6.73
N LEU A 343 12.83 10.62 -7.28
CA LEU A 343 12.54 10.67 -8.72
C LEU A 343 12.44 12.10 -9.27
N LEU A 344 11.85 13.01 -8.47
CA LEU A 344 11.64 14.41 -8.84
C LEU A 344 12.77 15.33 -8.33
N ALA A 345 13.92 14.79 -7.90
CA ALA A 345 15.06 15.62 -7.56
C ALA A 345 15.53 16.42 -8.78
N ALA A 346 15.99 17.65 -8.55
CA ALA A 346 16.38 18.54 -9.63
C ALA A 346 17.55 17.96 -10.46
N PRO A 347 17.40 17.79 -11.77
CA PRO A 347 18.47 17.26 -12.62
C PRO A 347 19.58 18.31 -12.79
N PHE A 348 20.83 17.86 -12.75
CA PHE A 348 21.98 18.71 -13.09
C PHE A 348 22.03 19.03 -14.60
N GLY A 349 21.37 18.20 -15.39
CA GLY A 349 21.26 18.33 -16.84
C GLY A 349 22.40 17.66 -17.63
N PRO A 350 22.39 17.82 -18.97
CA PRO A 350 23.31 17.15 -19.90
C PRO A 350 24.71 17.75 -19.82
N LYS A 351 25.48 17.38 -18.83
CA LYS A 351 26.85 17.83 -18.58
C LYS A 351 27.68 16.65 -18.10
N ALA A 352 28.98 16.61 -18.46
CA ALA A 352 29.87 15.55 -18.02
C ALA A 352 30.00 15.50 -16.50
N VAL A 353 29.85 14.30 -15.90
CA VAL A 353 29.85 14.04 -14.46
C VAL A 353 30.85 12.91 -14.14
N LEU A 354 31.59 13.08 -13.05
CA LEU A 354 32.37 12.01 -12.44
C LEU A 354 31.54 11.38 -11.31
N GLY A 355 31.20 10.10 -11.44
CA GLY A 355 30.57 9.31 -10.39
C GLY A 355 31.62 8.66 -9.49
N VAL A 356 31.37 8.73 -8.18
CA VAL A 356 32.19 8.11 -7.14
C VAL A 356 31.31 7.17 -6.33
N ASP A 357 31.59 5.87 -6.42
CA ASP A 357 31.00 4.83 -5.57
C ASP A 357 31.93 4.55 -4.40
N PRO A 358 31.60 4.97 -3.16
CA PRO A 358 32.48 4.90 -2.02
C PRO A 358 32.81 3.46 -1.62
N GLY A 359 34.07 3.21 -1.26
CA GLY A 359 34.51 1.92 -0.75
C GLY A 359 35.78 2.07 0.06
N LEU A 360 35.73 1.83 1.39
CA LEU A 360 36.91 1.98 2.26
C LEU A 360 38.01 0.98 1.90
N ARG A 361 37.74 -0.31 2.02
CA ARG A 361 38.74 -1.37 1.82
C ARG A 361 39.07 -1.65 0.36
N THR A 362 38.10 -1.55 -0.53
CA THR A 362 38.25 -1.89 -1.96
C THR A 362 38.61 -0.70 -2.83
N GLY A 363 38.73 0.50 -2.25
CA GLY A 363 38.87 1.77 -2.95
C GLY A 363 37.56 2.30 -3.52
N CYS A 364 37.48 3.62 -3.73
CA CYS A 364 36.36 4.28 -4.39
C CYS A 364 36.40 4.00 -5.91
N LYS A 365 35.31 3.52 -6.48
CA LYS A 365 35.19 3.31 -7.93
C LYS A 365 34.79 4.62 -8.57
N LEU A 366 35.51 4.99 -9.62
CA LEU A 366 35.30 6.22 -10.37
C LEU A 366 34.79 5.88 -11.77
N ALA A 367 33.76 6.57 -12.23
CA ALA A 367 33.25 6.47 -13.59
C ALA A 367 32.95 7.85 -14.16
N VAL A 368 33.46 8.14 -15.35
CA VAL A 368 33.17 9.37 -16.10
C VAL A 368 32.05 9.09 -17.07
N VAL A 369 31.01 9.92 -17.04
CA VAL A 369 29.97 9.96 -18.06
C VAL A 369 30.02 11.31 -18.78
N ASP A 370 29.79 11.30 -20.09
CA ASP A 370 29.70 12.50 -20.90
C ASP A 370 28.36 13.23 -20.74
N ASP A 371 28.12 14.28 -21.49
CA ASP A 371 26.90 15.07 -21.50
C ASP A 371 25.65 14.29 -21.93
N SER A 372 25.80 13.21 -22.66
CA SER A 372 24.73 12.29 -23.06
C SER A 372 24.46 11.16 -22.05
N GLY A 373 25.25 11.09 -20.96
CA GLY A 373 25.20 9.98 -20.00
C GLY A 373 25.94 8.71 -20.45
N LYS A 374 26.70 8.77 -21.55
CA LYS A 374 27.52 7.65 -22.04
C LYS A 374 28.76 7.49 -21.19
N TYR A 375 29.10 6.25 -20.84
CA TYR A 375 30.33 5.92 -20.13
C TYR A 375 31.55 6.18 -21.02
N VAL A 376 32.50 6.95 -20.49
CA VAL A 376 33.76 7.32 -21.19
C VAL A 376 34.95 6.51 -20.68
N GLY A 377 34.98 6.25 -19.37
CA GLY A 377 36.07 5.50 -18.74
C GLY A 377 35.94 5.54 -17.21
N GLY A 378 36.69 4.69 -16.53
CA GLY A 378 36.69 4.60 -15.08
C GLY A 378 37.97 4.02 -14.52
N THR A 379 38.13 4.15 -13.20
CA THR A 379 39.28 3.64 -12.46
C THR A 379 38.93 3.47 -10.97
N VAL A 380 39.87 3.00 -10.17
CA VAL A 380 39.73 2.86 -8.72
C VAL A 380 40.67 3.84 -8.03
N MET A 381 40.13 4.55 -7.04
CA MET A 381 40.84 5.52 -6.21
C MET A 381 41.02 4.97 -4.79
N HIS A 382 42.24 4.86 -4.30
CA HIS A 382 42.54 4.41 -2.94
C HIS A 382 42.88 5.60 -2.04
N VAL A 383 42.19 5.70 -0.89
CA VAL A 383 42.31 6.85 0.04
C VAL A 383 42.79 6.46 1.44
N GLU A 384 43.14 5.20 1.68
CA GLU A 384 43.50 4.71 3.02
C GLU A 384 44.93 5.02 3.45
N SER A 385 45.90 5.08 2.50
CA SER A 385 47.31 5.36 2.81
C SER A 385 47.71 6.75 2.36
N THR A 386 48.78 7.32 2.99
CA THR A 386 49.30 8.63 2.61
C THR A 386 49.72 8.69 1.13
N GLY A 387 50.39 7.64 0.65
CA GLY A 387 50.77 7.54 -0.78
C GLY A 387 49.53 7.38 -1.71
N GLY A 388 48.51 6.65 -1.24
CA GLY A 388 47.23 6.52 -1.95
C GLY A 388 46.50 7.86 -2.07
N LYS A 389 46.49 8.65 -1.00
CA LYS A 389 45.86 9.99 -1.01
C LYS A 389 46.52 10.93 -1.99
N LEU A 390 47.85 10.97 -2.07
CA LEU A 390 48.60 11.84 -3.02
C LEU A 390 48.31 11.41 -4.47
N GLY A 391 48.33 10.12 -4.73
CA GLY A 391 47.98 9.58 -6.06
C GLY A 391 46.51 9.89 -6.43
N ALA A 392 45.58 9.81 -5.47
CA ALA A 392 44.17 10.13 -5.65
C ALA A 392 43.94 11.60 -6.04
N VAL A 393 44.65 12.56 -5.38
CA VAL A 393 44.59 14.00 -5.73
C VAL A 393 45.02 14.24 -7.16
N THR A 394 46.14 13.63 -7.59
CA THR A 394 46.64 13.74 -8.97
C THR A 394 45.64 13.16 -9.96
N LEU A 395 45.12 11.96 -9.69
CA LEU A 395 44.14 11.28 -10.52
C LEU A 395 42.85 12.10 -10.70
N LEU A 396 42.28 12.61 -9.60
CA LEU A 396 41.06 13.44 -9.64
C LEU A 396 41.31 14.72 -10.46
N SER A 397 42.45 15.37 -10.25
CA SER A 397 42.79 16.59 -10.97
C SER A 397 42.92 16.35 -12.46
N GLU A 398 43.54 15.23 -12.89
CA GLU A 398 43.65 14.85 -14.29
C GLU A 398 42.30 14.50 -14.92
N LEU A 399 41.47 13.69 -14.23
CA LEU A 399 40.14 13.33 -14.73
C LEU A 399 39.25 14.56 -14.91
N VAL A 400 39.25 15.48 -13.95
CA VAL A 400 38.44 16.70 -14.03
C VAL A 400 38.92 17.61 -15.18
N LYS A 401 40.22 17.79 -15.34
CA LYS A 401 40.78 18.65 -16.40
C LYS A 401 40.60 18.05 -17.79
N LYS A 402 40.95 16.78 -17.96
CA LYS A 402 40.93 16.09 -19.27
C LYS A 402 39.51 15.70 -19.69
N GLY A 403 38.67 15.31 -18.74
CA GLY A 403 37.29 14.84 -18.98
C GLY A 403 36.24 15.94 -19.12
N GLY A 404 36.60 17.22 -18.98
CA GLY A 404 35.64 18.31 -19.04
C GLY A 404 34.54 18.24 -17.95
N ILE A 405 34.84 17.60 -16.83
CA ILE A 405 33.90 17.31 -15.77
C ILE A 405 33.31 18.61 -15.19
N ARG A 406 31.97 18.64 -15.06
CA ARG A 406 31.23 19.80 -14.55
C ARG A 406 30.72 19.61 -13.12
N ALA A 407 30.63 18.36 -12.65
CA ALA A 407 30.29 18.02 -11.27
C ALA A 407 30.86 16.66 -10.89
N VAL A 408 31.04 16.43 -9.60
CA VAL A 408 31.36 15.11 -9.04
C VAL A 408 30.15 14.64 -8.21
N ALA A 409 29.61 13.48 -8.56
CA ALA A 409 28.55 12.81 -7.83
C ALA A 409 29.15 11.77 -6.88
N VAL A 410 28.91 11.87 -5.59
CA VAL A 410 29.40 10.90 -4.59
C VAL A 410 28.21 10.15 -3.98
N GLY A 411 28.26 8.82 -3.98
CA GLY A 411 27.26 7.99 -3.32
C GLY A 411 27.19 8.24 -1.82
N ASN A 412 25.98 8.23 -1.25
CA ASN A 412 25.76 8.54 0.17
C ASN A 412 25.79 7.31 1.10
N GLY A 413 26.30 6.17 0.66
CA GLY A 413 26.40 4.96 1.44
C GLY A 413 27.55 4.96 2.44
N THR A 414 28.00 3.75 2.76
CA THR A 414 29.10 3.56 3.72
C THR A 414 30.37 4.28 3.25
N ALA A 415 30.94 5.13 4.11
CA ALA A 415 32.10 6.01 3.78
C ALA A 415 31.80 7.12 2.75
N GLY A 416 30.55 7.37 2.41
CA GLY A 416 30.19 8.43 1.46
C GLY A 416 30.60 9.82 1.92
N ARG A 417 30.45 10.14 3.21
CA ARG A 417 30.83 11.44 3.78
C ARG A 417 32.34 11.66 3.78
N GLU A 418 33.10 10.61 4.11
CA GLU A 418 34.55 10.64 4.09
C GLU A 418 35.09 10.79 2.66
N ALA A 419 34.48 10.08 1.71
CA ALA A 419 34.82 10.20 0.29
C ALA A 419 34.47 11.59 -0.27
N GLU A 420 33.32 12.15 0.09
CA GLU A 420 32.88 13.50 -0.32
C GLU A 420 33.82 14.57 0.22
N ALA A 421 34.16 14.52 1.51
CA ALA A 421 35.12 15.46 2.13
C ALA A 421 36.50 15.37 1.46
N PHE A 422 37.03 14.15 1.24
CA PHE A 422 38.29 13.93 0.56
C PHE A 422 38.31 14.48 -0.87
N VAL A 423 37.25 14.21 -1.65
CA VAL A 423 37.15 14.69 -3.04
C VAL A 423 37.10 16.22 -3.07
N ARG A 424 36.35 16.84 -2.19
CA ARG A 424 36.25 18.30 -2.06
C ARG A 424 37.58 18.94 -1.74
N ASP A 425 38.26 18.43 -0.71
CA ASP A 425 39.58 18.94 -0.28
C ASP A 425 40.64 18.77 -1.41
N ALA A 426 40.60 17.65 -2.11
CA ALA A 426 41.51 17.36 -3.23
C ALA A 426 41.30 18.33 -4.41
N LEU A 427 40.06 18.64 -4.77
CA LEU A 427 39.75 19.58 -5.85
C LEU A 427 40.05 21.03 -5.45
N ASP A 428 39.72 21.43 -4.23
CA ASP A 428 40.01 22.76 -3.72
C ASP A 428 41.53 23.00 -3.64
N GLY A 429 42.29 22.01 -3.13
CA GLY A 429 43.75 22.04 -3.09
C GLY A 429 44.42 22.12 -4.48
N ALA A 430 43.75 21.57 -5.51
CA ALA A 430 44.18 21.67 -6.89
C ALA A 430 43.69 22.95 -7.62
N GLY A 431 42.95 23.82 -6.94
CA GLY A 431 42.36 25.04 -7.51
C GLY A 431 41.23 24.80 -8.49
N LEU A 432 40.57 23.63 -8.42
CA LEU A 432 39.50 23.24 -9.32
C LEU A 432 38.12 23.49 -8.69
N LYS A 433 37.41 24.47 -9.19
CA LYS A 433 36.07 24.85 -8.73
C LYS A 433 34.98 24.00 -9.41
N VAL A 434 34.88 22.73 -9.01
CA VAL A 434 33.87 21.80 -9.50
C VAL A 434 32.97 21.39 -8.33
N PRO A 435 31.62 21.51 -8.44
CA PRO A 435 30.74 21.13 -7.36
C PRO A 435 30.82 19.62 -7.08
N VAL A 436 30.89 19.27 -5.77
CA VAL A 436 30.81 17.90 -5.29
C VAL A 436 29.45 17.71 -4.64
N VAL A 437 28.65 16.78 -5.12
CA VAL A 437 27.25 16.58 -4.76
C VAL A 437 27.05 15.17 -4.23
N MET A 438 26.47 15.04 -3.04
CA MET A 438 26.04 13.74 -2.51
C MET A 438 24.80 13.27 -3.26
N VAL A 439 24.83 12.03 -3.77
CA VAL A 439 23.74 11.40 -4.51
C VAL A 439 23.28 10.13 -3.77
N SER A 440 21.98 9.90 -3.72
CA SER A 440 21.46 8.65 -3.16
C SER A 440 21.94 7.44 -3.98
N GLU A 441 22.63 6.50 -3.32
CA GLU A 441 23.00 5.22 -3.93
C GLU A 441 21.95 4.12 -3.72
N ALA A 442 20.80 4.44 -3.10
CA ALA A 442 19.74 3.48 -2.85
C ALA A 442 19.37 2.71 -4.13
N GLY A 443 19.40 1.37 -4.06
CA GLY A 443 19.17 0.49 -5.21
C GLY A 443 20.29 0.44 -6.26
N ALA A 444 21.41 1.17 -6.13
CA ALA A 444 22.50 1.13 -7.11
C ALA A 444 23.14 -0.27 -7.22
N SER A 445 23.28 -0.97 -6.10
CA SER A 445 23.78 -2.36 -6.10
C SER A 445 22.83 -3.33 -6.81
N VAL A 446 21.51 -3.11 -6.69
CA VAL A 446 20.50 -3.92 -7.40
C VAL A 446 20.54 -3.63 -8.89
N TYR A 447 20.60 -2.35 -9.28
CA TYR A 447 20.77 -1.97 -10.68
C TYR A 447 22.03 -2.61 -11.29
N SER A 448 23.19 -2.46 -10.65
CA SER A 448 24.45 -2.91 -11.18
C SER A 448 24.49 -4.43 -11.46
N ALA A 449 23.71 -5.23 -10.73
CA ALA A 449 23.54 -6.66 -10.89
C ALA A 449 22.37 -7.05 -11.83
N SER A 450 21.52 -6.10 -12.24
CA SER A 450 20.32 -6.35 -13.06
C SER A 450 20.65 -6.72 -14.51
N ASP A 451 19.65 -7.30 -15.19
CA ASP A 451 19.76 -7.60 -16.62
C ASP A 451 19.87 -6.32 -17.46
N VAL A 452 19.17 -5.24 -17.06
CA VAL A 452 19.27 -3.92 -17.71
C VAL A 452 20.71 -3.42 -17.71
N ALA A 453 21.40 -3.49 -16.55
CA ALA A 453 22.78 -3.05 -16.47
C ALA A 453 23.75 -3.98 -17.23
N ARG A 454 23.43 -5.29 -17.34
CA ARG A 454 24.20 -6.23 -18.17
C ARG A 454 24.04 -5.96 -19.66
N GLU A 455 22.83 -5.62 -20.10
CA GLU A 455 22.56 -5.23 -21.49
C GLU A 455 23.25 -3.92 -21.86
N GLU A 456 23.22 -2.92 -20.94
CA GLU A 456 23.90 -1.63 -21.17
C GLU A 456 25.42 -1.74 -21.14
N PHE A 457 26.00 -2.59 -20.29
CA PHE A 457 27.41 -2.69 -20.02
C PHE A 457 27.87 -4.17 -19.88
N PRO A 458 27.84 -4.97 -20.94
CA PRO A 458 28.16 -6.41 -20.85
C PRO A 458 29.57 -6.69 -20.33
N ASP A 459 30.54 -5.85 -20.70
CA ASP A 459 31.97 -6.05 -20.43
C ASP A 459 32.48 -5.35 -19.15
N LEU A 460 31.61 -4.59 -18.43
CA LEU A 460 32.01 -3.85 -17.25
C LEU A 460 31.73 -4.62 -15.95
N ASP A 461 32.64 -4.45 -14.99
CA ASP A 461 32.44 -4.97 -13.64
C ASP A 461 31.23 -4.32 -12.93
N VAL A 462 30.56 -5.11 -12.07
CA VAL A 462 29.37 -4.69 -11.31
C VAL A 462 29.59 -3.39 -10.54
N THR A 463 30.80 -3.21 -9.96
CA THR A 463 31.13 -2.04 -9.15
C THR A 463 31.28 -0.77 -10.01
N VAL A 464 31.77 -0.90 -11.24
CA VAL A 464 31.87 0.23 -12.18
C VAL A 464 30.48 0.67 -12.64
N ARG A 465 29.56 -0.28 -12.87
CA ARG A 465 28.15 0.02 -13.21
C ARG A 465 27.46 0.82 -12.11
N GLY A 466 27.79 0.56 -10.83
CA GLY A 466 27.32 1.35 -9.69
C GLY A 466 27.76 2.82 -9.77
N ALA A 467 29.05 3.07 -10.03
CA ALA A 467 29.59 4.42 -10.17
C ALA A 467 28.98 5.18 -11.38
N ILE A 468 28.73 4.48 -12.51
CA ILE A 468 28.02 5.06 -13.66
C ILE A 468 26.61 5.49 -13.26
N SER A 469 25.87 4.63 -12.55
CA SER A 469 24.51 4.93 -12.09
C SER A 469 24.50 6.16 -11.17
N ILE A 470 25.45 6.27 -10.23
CA ILE A 470 25.59 7.44 -9.35
C ILE A 470 25.79 8.73 -10.17
N ALA A 471 26.65 8.70 -11.19
CA ALA A 471 26.88 9.85 -12.07
C ALA A 471 25.60 10.25 -12.84
N ARG A 472 24.91 9.27 -13.45
CA ARG A 472 23.67 9.49 -14.21
C ARG A 472 22.51 9.96 -13.34
N ARG A 473 22.42 9.52 -12.08
CA ARG A 473 21.42 10.03 -11.11
C ARG A 473 21.60 11.51 -10.82
N LEU A 474 22.79 12.06 -10.90
CA LEU A 474 22.99 13.50 -10.81
C LEU A 474 22.56 14.20 -12.10
N GLN A 475 22.83 13.62 -13.27
CA GLN A 475 22.40 14.20 -14.55
C GLN A 475 20.89 14.23 -14.70
N ASP A 476 20.24 13.08 -14.51
CA ASP A 476 18.77 12.89 -14.61
C ASP A 476 18.34 11.78 -13.66
N PRO A 477 17.89 12.14 -12.44
CA PRO A 477 17.45 11.17 -11.43
C PRO A 477 16.30 10.28 -11.93
N LEU A 478 15.32 10.85 -12.63
CA LEU A 478 14.15 10.13 -13.12
C LEU A 478 14.54 9.08 -14.15
N ALA A 479 15.27 9.46 -15.17
CA ALA A 479 15.68 8.56 -16.26
C ALA A 479 16.54 7.38 -15.78
N GLU A 480 17.33 7.57 -14.72
CA GLU A 480 18.17 6.51 -14.18
C GLU A 480 17.43 5.63 -13.16
N LEU A 481 16.65 6.24 -12.24
CA LEU A 481 15.99 5.50 -11.17
C LEU A 481 14.83 4.61 -11.64
N VAL A 482 14.18 4.93 -12.76
CA VAL A 482 13.15 4.07 -13.36
C VAL A 482 13.65 2.70 -13.80
N LYS A 483 14.97 2.53 -13.97
CA LYS A 483 15.61 1.25 -14.30
C LYS A 483 15.73 0.30 -13.10
N VAL A 484 15.48 0.82 -11.90
CA VAL A 484 15.58 0.08 -10.63
C VAL A 484 14.17 -0.30 -10.16
N ASP A 485 13.97 -1.57 -9.80
CA ASP A 485 12.72 -1.95 -9.13
C ASP A 485 12.50 -1.04 -7.91
N PRO A 486 11.39 -0.28 -7.85
CA PRO A 486 11.16 0.70 -6.79
C PRO A 486 11.22 0.11 -5.38
N LYS A 487 10.88 -1.18 -5.21
CA LYS A 487 11.04 -1.89 -3.93
C LYS A 487 12.49 -2.04 -3.48
N SER A 488 13.41 -2.01 -4.41
CA SER A 488 14.84 -2.13 -4.13
C SER A 488 15.48 -0.80 -3.72
N ILE A 489 14.73 0.30 -3.84
CA ILE A 489 15.13 1.60 -3.34
C ILE A 489 14.83 1.62 -1.84
N GLY A 490 15.86 1.64 -0.99
CA GLY A 490 15.73 1.70 0.46
C GLY A 490 15.22 3.07 0.92
N VAL A 491 13.91 3.21 1.13
CA VAL A 491 13.26 4.48 1.48
C VAL A 491 12.56 4.49 2.83
N GLY A 492 12.64 3.39 3.59
CA GLY A 492 12.03 3.35 4.91
C GLY A 492 12.41 2.15 5.77
N GLN A 493 12.42 2.40 7.09
CA GLN A 493 12.86 1.42 8.09
C GLN A 493 12.02 0.13 8.11
N TYR A 494 10.70 0.25 7.83
CA TYR A 494 9.76 -0.87 7.88
C TYR A 494 9.36 -1.41 6.49
N GLN A 495 10.14 -1.10 5.46
CA GLN A 495 9.82 -1.45 4.07
C GLN A 495 9.64 -2.97 3.85
N HIS A 496 10.36 -3.80 4.63
CA HIS A 496 10.28 -5.27 4.54
C HIS A 496 9.20 -5.90 5.45
N ASP A 497 8.52 -5.08 6.29
CA ASP A 497 7.48 -5.57 7.20
C ASP A 497 6.07 -5.42 6.65
N VAL A 498 5.90 -4.53 5.67
CA VAL A 498 4.61 -4.24 5.04
C VAL A 498 4.28 -5.25 3.94
N SER A 499 3.03 -5.27 3.47
CA SER A 499 2.59 -6.11 2.36
C SER A 499 3.40 -5.86 1.10
N PRO A 500 4.17 -6.86 0.58
CA PRO A 500 5.01 -6.68 -0.61
C PRO A 500 4.19 -6.32 -1.87
N THR A 501 2.98 -6.86 -2.00
CA THR A 501 2.09 -6.61 -3.14
C THR A 501 1.52 -5.20 -3.11
N ALA A 502 1.06 -4.73 -1.93
CA ALA A 502 0.55 -3.38 -1.77
C ALA A 502 1.67 -2.33 -1.96
N LEU A 503 2.86 -2.62 -1.44
CA LEU A 503 4.04 -1.78 -1.64
C LEU A 503 4.38 -1.65 -3.13
N GLN A 504 4.46 -2.77 -3.87
CA GLN A 504 4.75 -2.74 -5.31
C GLN A 504 3.73 -1.88 -6.05
N LYS A 505 2.42 -2.18 -5.88
CA LYS A 505 1.33 -1.43 -6.54
C LYS A 505 1.44 0.08 -6.28
N SER A 506 1.75 0.48 -5.04
CA SER A 506 1.88 1.89 -4.68
C SER A 506 3.12 2.54 -5.28
N LEU A 507 4.27 1.87 -5.24
CA LEU A 507 5.51 2.42 -5.76
C LEU A 507 5.51 2.52 -7.30
N ASP A 508 4.98 1.52 -8.00
CA ASP A 508 4.81 1.57 -9.46
C ASP A 508 3.92 2.76 -9.86
N ALA A 509 2.82 2.97 -9.10
CA ALA A 509 1.95 4.11 -9.31
C ALA A 509 2.66 5.47 -9.13
N VAL A 510 3.59 5.55 -8.19
CA VAL A 510 4.41 6.78 -7.99
C VAL A 510 5.36 6.99 -9.16
N VAL A 511 6.02 5.94 -9.65
CA VAL A 511 6.90 6.03 -10.83
C VAL A 511 6.11 6.54 -12.04
N ASP A 512 4.97 5.90 -12.34
CA ASP A 512 4.09 6.31 -13.45
C ASP A 512 3.65 7.78 -13.29
N SER A 513 3.23 8.17 -12.10
CA SER A 513 2.83 9.56 -11.79
C SER A 513 3.97 10.55 -12.04
N CYS A 514 5.20 10.26 -11.56
CA CYS A 514 6.36 11.13 -11.75
C CYS A 514 6.73 11.26 -13.22
N VAL A 515 6.79 10.15 -13.96
CA VAL A 515 7.12 10.14 -15.40
C VAL A 515 6.12 10.97 -16.20
N ASN A 516 4.83 10.78 -15.95
CA ASN A 516 3.77 11.51 -16.66
C ASN A 516 3.67 12.99 -16.22
N GLN A 517 4.05 13.32 -14.98
CA GLN A 517 4.12 14.70 -14.50
C GLN A 517 5.22 15.50 -15.18
N VAL A 518 6.41 14.92 -15.33
CA VAL A 518 7.58 15.57 -15.95
C VAL A 518 7.42 15.62 -17.48
N GLY A 519 6.92 14.55 -18.07
CA GLY A 519 6.89 14.34 -19.50
C GLY A 519 8.22 13.77 -20.02
N VAL A 520 8.17 13.03 -21.12
CA VAL A 520 9.29 12.21 -21.63
C VAL A 520 9.72 12.64 -23.01
N ASN A 521 11.00 12.92 -23.21
CA ASN A 521 11.54 13.17 -24.53
C ASN A 521 11.53 11.88 -25.36
N LEU A 522 10.72 11.85 -26.42
CA LEU A 522 10.50 10.69 -27.28
C LEU A 522 11.78 10.23 -27.98
N ASN A 523 12.68 11.16 -28.29
CA ASN A 523 13.89 10.91 -29.07
C ASN A 523 15.08 10.41 -28.23
N THR A 524 15.11 10.71 -26.92
CA THR A 524 16.24 10.35 -26.04
C THR A 524 15.91 9.29 -25.00
N ALA A 525 14.64 9.13 -24.66
CA ALA A 525 14.22 8.23 -23.59
C ALA A 525 14.59 6.75 -23.84
N SER A 526 14.97 6.06 -22.77
CA SER A 526 15.13 4.60 -22.77
C SER A 526 13.77 3.89 -22.91
N TYR A 527 13.78 2.61 -23.24
CA TYR A 527 12.54 1.84 -23.27
C TYR A 527 11.94 1.68 -21.86
N ASP A 528 12.78 1.65 -20.82
CA ASP A 528 12.32 1.59 -19.42
C ASP A 528 11.50 2.83 -19.06
N LEU A 529 12.04 4.02 -19.37
CA LEU A 529 11.33 5.27 -19.11
C LEU A 529 10.04 5.39 -19.92
N LEU A 530 10.06 5.00 -21.19
CA LEU A 530 8.89 5.01 -22.06
C LEU A 530 7.78 4.06 -21.59
N ALA A 531 8.14 2.94 -20.96
CA ALA A 531 7.18 1.95 -20.47
C ALA A 531 6.28 2.48 -19.36
N HIS A 532 6.67 3.55 -18.66
CA HIS A 532 5.90 4.25 -17.64
C HIS A 532 5.03 5.40 -18.18
N VAL A 533 5.12 5.70 -19.45
CA VAL A 533 4.23 6.69 -20.06
C VAL A 533 2.83 6.11 -20.21
N SER A 534 1.83 6.92 -19.85
CA SER A 534 0.41 6.57 -19.94
C SER A 534 0.08 5.88 -21.28
N GLY A 535 -0.51 4.70 -21.22
CA GLY A 535 -0.89 3.92 -22.39
C GLY A 535 0.26 3.17 -23.10
N ILE A 536 1.51 3.38 -22.72
CA ILE A 536 2.68 2.71 -23.29
C ILE A 536 3.17 1.62 -22.35
N GLY A 537 2.97 0.36 -22.72
CA GLY A 537 3.57 -0.77 -21.99
C GLY A 537 4.94 -1.14 -22.54
N ALA A 538 5.66 -2.04 -21.83
CA ALA A 538 7.03 -2.44 -22.16
C ALA A 538 7.21 -2.90 -23.62
N GLY A 539 6.23 -3.60 -24.20
CA GLY A 539 6.29 -4.05 -25.59
C GLY A 539 6.25 -2.91 -26.61
N LEU A 540 5.42 -1.89 -26.36
CA LEU A 540 5.33 -0.69 -27.20
C LEU A 540 6.56 0.21 -27.02
N ALA A 541 7.06 0.34 -25.79
CA ALA A 541 8.29 1.09 -25.52
C ALA A 541 9.48 0.54 -26.34
N LYS A 542 9.66 -0.79 -26.36
CA LYS A 542 10.67 -1.45 -27.20
C LYS A 542 10.43 -1.21 -28.69
N ALA A 543 9.15 -1.24 -29.13
CA ALA A 543 8.81 -0.97 -30.53
C ALA A 543 9.13 0.49 -30.94
N ILE A 544 8.88 1.47 -30.08
CA ILE A 544 9.23 2.89 -30.29
C ILE A 544 10.74 3.05 -30.44
N VAL A 545 11.52 2.50 -29.51
CA VAL A 545 12.99 2.57 -29.55
C VAL A 545 13.53 1.89 -30.81
N GLY A 546 13.00 0.71 -31.17
CA GLY A 546 13.37 0.00 -32.39
C GLY A 546 13.00 0.76 -33.68
N PHE A 547 11.83 1.40 -33.69
CA PHE A 547 11.39 2.25 -34.81
C PHE A 547 12.32 3.45 -35.00
N ARG A 548 12.62 4.16 -33.90
CA ARG A 548 13.57 5.28 -33.85
C ARG A 548 14.96 4.90 -34.37
N GLY A 549 15.44 3.72 -33.96
CA GLY A 549 16.74 3.22 -34.40
C GLY A 549 16.82 2.94 -35.90
N LYS A 550 15.68 2.60 -36.54
CA LYS A 550 15.62 2.28 -37.99
C LYS A 550 15.28 3.49 -38.85
N ASN A 551 14.38 4.35 -38.41
CA ASN A 551 13.78 5.43 -39.19
C ASN A 551 14.31 6.82 -38.80
N GLY A 552 15.14 6.93 -37.77
CA GLY A 552 15.62 8.20 -37.23
C GLY A 552 14.70 8.79 -36.20
N ILE A 553 14.96 10.06 -35.83
CA ILE A 553 14.22 10.77 -34.78
C ILE A 553 12.81 11.11 -35.23
N PHE A 554 11.89 11.10 -34.27
CA PHE A 554 10.53 11.58 -34.47
C PHE A 554 10.53 13.12 -34.62
N ARG A 555 9.81 13.61 -35.61
CA ARG A 555 9.61 15.04 -35.87
C ARG A 555 8.19 15.53 -35.53
N SER A 556 7.29 14.60 -35.23
CA SER A 556 5.92 14.90 -34.77
C SER A 556 5.41 13.78 -33.88
N ARG A 557 4.48 14.11 -32.98
CA ARG A 557 3.75 13.10 -32.20
C ARG A 557 2.92 12.18 -33.10
N GLN A 558 2.40 12.71 -34.21
CA GLN A 558 1.59 11.95 -35.17
C GLN A 558 2.33 10.76 -35.76
N ALA A 559 3.66 10.87 -35.94
CA ALA A 559 4.50 9.79 -36.44
C ALA A 559 4.53 8.53 -35.53
N LEU A 560 4.07 8.64 -34.28
CA LEU A 560 3.86 7.48 -33.40
C LEU A 560 2.85 6.46 -33.96
N LEU A 561 1.88 6.91 -34.76
CA LEU A 561 0.93 6.01 -35.40
C LEU A 561 1.55 5.10 -36.46
N GLU A 562 2.77 5.38 -36.91
CA GLU A 562 3.54 4.55 -37.82
C GLU A 562 4.29 3.42 -37.08
N VAL A 563 4.40 3.51 -35.75
CA VAL A 563 5.03 2.47 -34.93
C VAL A 563 4.14 1.22 -34.89
N PRO A 564 4.67 0.03 -35.16
CA PRO A 564 3.88 -1.20 -35.13
C PRO A 564 3.10 -1.38 -33.81
N ARG A 565 1.82 -1.70 -33.93
CA ARG A 565 0.88 -1.90 -32.80
C ARG A 565 0.54 -0.62 -31.99
N PHE A 566 0.94 0.56 -32.42
CA PHE A 566 0.59 1.81 -31.78
C PHE A 566 -0.77 2.29 -32.30
N SER A 567 -1.84 2.03 -31.56
CA SER A 567 -3.21 2.37 -31.95
C SER A 567 -3.57 3.83 -31.67
N ALA A 568 -4.66 4.33 -32.31
CA ALA A 568 -5.20 5.66 -32.03
C ALA A 568 -5.57 5.85 -30.55
N LYS A 569 -6.04 4.79 -29.88
CA LYS A 569 -6.36 4.81 -28.45
C LYS A 569 -5.11 4.98 -27.59
N VAL A 570 -4.02 4.29 -27.92
CA VAL A 570 -2.72 4.48 -27.23
C VAL A 570 -2.20 5.88 -27.49
N PHE A 571 -2.33 6.38 -28.72
CA PHE A 571 -1.94 7.75 -29.06
C PHE A 571 -2.66 8.78 -28.20
N GLU A 572 -3.97 8.66 -28.05
CA GLU A 572 -4.77 9.54 -27.17
C GLU A 572 -4.24 9.50 -25.72
N GLN A 573 -3.92 8.31 -25.20
CA GLN A 573 -3.44 8.19 -23.82
C GLN A 573 -2.02 8.73 -23.60
N ALA A 574 -1.15 8.62 -24.60
CA ALA A 574 0.28 8.84 -24.47
C ALA A 574 0.76 10.21 -24.96
N ALA A 575 0.16 10.73 -26.05
CA ALA A 575 0.74 11.85 -26.81
C ALA A 575 1.00 13.10 -25.95
N GLY A 576 0.10 13.43 -25.03
CA GLY A 576 0.27 14.61 -24.17
C GLY A 576 1.42 14.51 -23.17
N PHE A 577 1.94 13.31 -22.90
CA PHE A 577 3.04 13.08 -21.99
C PHE A 577 4.41 12.98 -22.66
N LEU A 578 4.44 12.95 -23.99
CA LEU A 578 5.67 12.90 -24.78
C LEU A 578 6.09 14.30 -25.22
N ARG A 579 7.38 14.51 -25.36
CA ARG A 579 8.01 15.76 -25.79
C ARG A 579 8.93 15.51 -26.96
N ILE A 580 8.90 16.39 -27.94
CA ILE A 580 9.79 16.37 -29.12
C ILE A 580 10.37 17.78 -29.26
N PRO A 581 11.58 18.05 -28.71
CA PRO A 581 12.20 19.37 -28.79
C PRO A 581 12.40 19.86 -30.23
N GLU A 582 12.74 18.94 -31.16
CA GLU A 582 12.99 19.23 -32.56
C GLU A 582 11.75 19.05 -33.46
N ALA A 583 10.55 19.16 -32.89
CA ALA A 583 9.31 18.92 -33.61
C ALA A 583 9.02 19.97 -34.67
N LEU A 584 8.31 19.55 -35.73
CA LEU A 584 7.78 20.45 -36.76
C LEU A 584 6.66 21.33 -36.21
N HIS A 585 5.84 20.78 -35.29
CA HIS A 585 4.77 21.51 -34.63
C HIS A 585 5.21 21.97 -33.22
N PRO A 586 5.18 23.28 -32.92
CA PRO A 586 5.72 23.79 -31.64
C PRO A 586 5.08 23.19 -30.39
N LEU A 587 3.79 22.83 -30.43
CA LEU A 587 3.07 22.25 -29.31
C LEU A 587 3.51 20.81 -29.00
N ASP A 588 4.20 20.12 -29.89
CA ASP A 588 4.72 18.77 -29.65
C ASP A 588 5.83 18.74 -28.58
N ASN A 589 6.43 19.88 -28.25
CA ASN A 589 7.36 20.03 -27.12
C ASN A 589 6.67 20.52 -25.83
N THR A 590 5.36 20.56 -25.77
CA THR A 590 4.60 21.03 -24.59
C THR A 590 3.79 19.91 -23.94
N GLY A 591 3.15 20.15 -22.80
CA GLY A 591 2.17 19.24 -22.19
C GLY A 591 0.75 19.42 -22.73
N VAL A 592 0.56 20.26 -23.75
CA VAL A 592 -0.75 20.42 -24.39
C VAL A 592 -1.10 19.15 -25.17
N HIS A 593 -2.31 18.65 -24.97
CA HIS A 593 -2.78 17.45 -25.67
C HIS A 593 -3.12 17.75 -27.13
N PRO A 594 -2.81 16.87 -28.11
CA PRO A 594 -3.10 17.11 -29.53
C PRO A 594 -4.55 17.44 -29.84
N GLU A 595 -5.53 16.96 -29.09
CA GLU A 595 -6.96 17.32 -29.25
C GLU A 595 -7.22 18.85 -29.12
N ARG A 596 -6.32 19.58 -28.51
CA ARG A 596 -6.44 21.03 -28.29
C ARG A 596 -5.69 21.88 -29.32
N TYR A 597 -4.94 21.24 -30.22
CA TYR A 597 -4.14 21.99 -31.21
C TYR A 597 -4.98 22.88 -32.11
N ALA A 598 -6.07 22.32 -32.68
CA ALA A 598 -6.96 23.10 -33.56
C ALA A 598 -7.55 24.34 -32.89
N VAL A 599 -7.82 24.29 -31.59
CA VAL A 599 -8.32 25.42 -30.82
C VAL A 599 -7.25 26.51 -30.69
N LEU A 600 -6.01 26.14 -30.36
CA LEU A 600 -4.88 27.05 -30.23
C LEU A 600 -4.40 27.60 -31.59
N GLU A 601 -4.48 26.83 -32.65
CA GLU A 601 -4.20 27.26 -34.01
C GLU A 601 -5.21 28.35 -34.47
N ARG A 602 -6.51 28.16 -34.19
CA ARG A 602 -7.54 29.16 -34.44
C ARG A 602 -7.28 30.45 -33.64
N LEU A 603 -6.87 30.30 -32.36
CA LEU A 603 -6.51 31.45 -31.54
C LEU A 603 -5.32 32.22 -32.15
N ALA A 604 -4.24 31.50 -32.49
CA ALA A 604 -3.05 32.10 -33.13
C ALA A 604 -3.41 32.85 -34.41
N GLY A 605 -4.26 32.27 -35.28
CA GLY A 605 -4.79 32.92 -36.49
C GLY A 605 -5.60 34.15 -36.17
N ARG A 606 -6.46 34.15 -35.16
CA ARG A 606 -7.25 35.32 -34.71
C ARG A 606 -6.34 36.45 -34.20
N LEU A 607 -5.25 36.11 -33.54
CA LEU A 607 -4.28 37.05 -33.00
C LEU A 607 -3.23 37.52 -34.05
N GLY A 608 -3.22 36.91 -35.23
CA GLY A 608 -2.24 37.21 -36.28
C GLY A 608 -0.79 36.80 -35.96
N VAL A 609 -0.62 35.82 -35.09
CA VAL A 609 0.70 35.30 -34.68
C VAL A 609 0.87 33.82 -35.06
N PRO A 610 2.10 33.35 -35.30
CA PRO A 610 2.32 31.89 -35.45
C PRO A 610 2.06 31.17 -34.11
N VAL A 611 1.72 29.87 -34.13
CA VAL A 611 1.47 29.08 -32.93
C VAL A 611 2.64 29.15 -31.94
N ALA A 612 3.88 29.15 -32.43
CA ALA A 612 5.09 29.36 -31.61
C ALA A 612 5.06 30.68 -30.83
N GLY A 613 4.37 31.71 -31.36
CA GLY A 613 4.21 32.99 -30.71
C GLY A 613 3.27 32.98 -29.49
N LEU A 614 2.58 31.88 -29.22
CA LEU A 614 1.79 31.66 -27.99
C LEU A 614 2.63 31.11 -26.83
N LEU A 615 3.87 30.67 -27.08
CA LEU A 615 4.74 30.05 -26.09
C LEU A 615 5.56 31.10 -25.32
N GLY A 616 5.99 30.74 -24.12
CA GLY A 616 6.84 31.57 -23.26
C GLY A 616 6.19 32.94 -22.96
N ALA A 617 6.83 34.02 -23.34
CA ALA A 617 6.29 35.38 -23.16
C ALA A 617 4.96 35.60 -23.88
N GLY A 618 4.71 34.89 -25.00
CA GLY A 618 3.47 34.97 -25.77
C GLY A 618 2.22 34.46 -25.05
N VAL A 619 2.37 33.71 -23.97
CA VAL A 619 1.25 33.24 -23.13
C VAL A 619 0.37 34.41 -22.62
N GLN A 620 0.91 35.61 -22.50
CA GLN A 620 0.14 36.80 -22.11
C GLN A 620 -1.01 37.11 -23.10
N LEU A 621 -0.87 36.69 -24.36
CA LEU A 621 -1.93 36.80 -25.36
C LEU A 621 -3.07 35.80 -25.13
N VAL A 622 -2.77 34.70 -24.45
CA VAL A 622 -3.72 33.63 -24.12
C VAL A 622 -4.42 33.92 -22.79
N LYS A 623 -3.65 34.45 -21.81
CA LYS A 623 -4.18 34.83 -20.49
C LYS A 623 -5.28 35.89 -20.64
N GLY A 624 -6.46 35.60 -20.17
CA GLY A 624 -7.60 36.50 -20.23
C GLY A 624 -8.49 36.35 -21.47
N ASP A 625 -8.19 35.43 -22.38
CA ASP A 625 -9.11 35.10 -23.49
C ASP A 625 -10.30 34.27 -22.95
N ARG A 626 -11.40 34.99 -22.65
CA ARG A 626 -12.61 34.38 -22.08
C ARG A 626 -13.35 33.47 -23.04
N GLU A 627 -13.16 33.63 -24.33
CA GLU A 627 -13.78 32.77 -25.34
C GLU A 627 -13.08 31.41 -25.36
N LEU A 628 -11.76 31.44 -25.32
CA LEU A 628 -10.94 30.23 -25.19
C LEU A 628 -11.21 29.50 -23.86
N GLU A 629 -11.30 30.23 -22.74
CA GLU A 629 -11.63 29.64 -21.44
C GLU A 629 -13.00 28.94 -21.45
N LYS A 630 -14.00 29.58 -22.10
CA LYS A 630 -15.33 28.99 -22.23
C LYS A 630 -15.35 27.74 -23.13
N GLU A 631 -14.52 27.72 -24.19
CA GLU A 631 -14.42 26.57 -25.10
C GLU A 631 -13.69 25.40 -24.46
N LEU A 632 -12.60 25.65 -23.72
CA LEU A 632 -11.77 24.62 -23.10
C LEU A 632 -12.31 24.12 -21.73
N GLY A 633 -13.03 25.00 -21.03
CA GLY A 633 -13.33 24.86 -19.60
C GLY A 633 -12.22 25.43 -18.72
N ALA A 634 -12.57 25.80 -17.49
CA ALA A 634 -11.67 26.52 -16.59
C ALA A 634 -10.40 25.76 -16.19
N PHE A 635 -10.52 24.48 -15.90
CA PHE A 635 -9.38 23.63 -15.50
C PHE A 635 -8.43 23.38 -16.67
N THR A 636 -8.97 23.03 -17.83
CA THR A 636 -8.18 22.77 -19.05
C THR A 636 -7.49 24.04 -19.52
N PHE A 637 -8.19 25.19 -19.48
CA PHE A 637 -7.61 26.50 -19.81
C PHE A 637 -6.42 26.83 -18.90
N ALA A 638 -6.57 26.68 -17.58
CA ALA A 638 -5.49 26.92 -16.63
C ALA A 638 -4.27 26.02 -16.88
N ASP A 639 -4.50 24.74 -17.19
CA ASP A 639 -3.42 23.80 -17.53
C ASP A 639 -2.73 24.16 -18.86
N VAL A 640 -3.48 24.56 -19.88
CA VAL A 640 -2.93 25.02 -21.17
C VAL A 640 -2.07 26.26 -20.97
N VAL A 641 -2.56 27.27 -20.24
CA VAL A 641 -1.78 28.48 -19.93
C VAL A 641 -0.47 28.12 -19.23
N LYS A 642 -0.53 27.25 -18.20
CA LYS A 642 0.66 26.79 -17.47
C LYS A 642 1.67 26.05 -18.36
N GLU A 643 1.19 25.25 -19.32
CA GLU A 643 2.08 24.54 -20.25
C GLU A 643 2.71 25.46 -21.30
N LEU A 644 1.96 26.48 -21.77
CA LEU A 644 2.48 27.47 -22.71
C LEU A 644 3.50 28.45 -22.05
N GLU A 645 3.45 28.62 -20.72
CA GLU A 645 4.44 29.44 -19.97
C GLU A 645 5.82 28.80 -19.92
N LYS A 646 5.91 27.48 -20.02
CA LYS A 646 7.21 26.79 -19.98
C LYS A 646 8.05 27.16 -21.18
N PRO A 647 9.37 27.43 -20.98
CA PRO A 647 10.27 27.80 -22.07
C PRO A 647 10.49 26.69 -23.07
#